data_93c8f52c4600d883bc5c0bfdf9022cf9
#
_entry.id   93c8f52c4600d883bc5c0bfdf9022cf9
#
_cell.length_a   1.000
_cell.length_b   1.000
_cell.length_c   1.000
_cell.angle_alpha   90.00
_cell.angle_beta   90.00
_cell.angle_gamma   90.00
#
_symmetry.space_group_name_H-M   'P 1'
#
loop_
_entity.id
_entity.type
_entity.pdbx_description
1 polymer ?
#
loop_
_entity_poly.entity_id
_entity_poly.type
_entity_poly.pdbx_seq_one_letter_code
_entity_poly.pdbx_strand_id
1 'polypeptide(L)'
;MGFNLNNCYSHPGKLLKVHLENVALLSKVYLENVALLSKRITSSDAAGLVSLFHDIGKVNPNFQQKLNGSCPKGYDHHAYLSAYAFLMFLIKNPDRYQVPHGFNSKNFLISLITIVAKHHGDLPDMIPNDGNPILSGYEVSNLYAFLDKKHISFGNVFSELLGIELSMPSSMEEDRIRLFFKRIVNKPNDYNVALRFYLEIQSIFSALVKADKSDAGDMISMLDENEQNLNSFSHIYPDILQGYLDNLNSQTLLNVERTKIRLESINSIRKGLEEGKQIFELTAPTGSGKTLMLLSLASEIIKSKGAKRIIYGLPFLSITEQVESEVLKILKGYECFVQRIDSKSTNTRFDDIQKELDENPSEKLLHELEALEFQEDTFGYPFIITTFVRIFETLLGNKNHELMKLPNFSNCVFLLDEIQSLPPRLYGFFVAYLDKFCKLTGSFAIVSTATQPALRLPDDNKEAKEFFLDYEQPFKLLSLSHYENPVFNRYTVEVQKSIIDIEQLGLQVLQEEKSVLVILNTIQDTKDLYNFITENMDDTNVLLLNTHFTPRDRSLKIYLAKRKLRQGDKVVLISTQLIEAGVDIDFPVLYRDFATISSIVQSAGRCNRNGKNAEKGKVVVVRLGTNQGERSSLIYRGPDKELIKFSRESFYESGNCEEKDMLNIQKTFFEKICNQLIFGAYGEELKNNLMEDISQCMYEKIGKFSLINKNIFGEECLYYVPRNDMDKNFELLLEYQKNLTESLSHDDKISVIQCHKRKLSNQLKKMSNRIVQIRFKQNQSKPIISSDEDYNGLYKISTECYNFRTGIQIDGGGMLL
;
A
#
# COMPACT_ATOMS: atom_id res chain seq x y z
N MET A 1 23.54 26.62 -37.54
CA MET A 1 23.99 26.79 -36.16
C MET A 1 24.13 25.40 -35.58
N GLY A 2 25.31 24.97 -35.21
CA GLY A 2 25.51 23.68 -34.55
C GLY A 2 24.77 23.68 -33.22
N PHE A 3 24.03 22.60 -32.94
CA PHE A 3 23.40 22.41 -31.64
C PHE A 3 24.52 22.24 -30.61
N ASN A 4 24.54 23.14 -29.63
CA ASN A 4 25.44 23.10 -28.50
C ASN A 4 24.62 22.84 -27.25
N LEU A 5 24.92 21.82 -26.47
CA LEU A 5 24.30 21.51 -25.19
C LEU A 5 24.28 22.70 -24.23
N ASN A 6 25.27 23.56 -24.32
CA ASN A 6 25.34 24.77 -23.49
C ASN A 6 24.21 25.80 -23.78
N ASN A 7 23.46 25.62 -24.85
CA ASN A 7 22.36 26.52 -25.26
C ASN A 7 20.98 25.81 -25.29
N CYS A 8 20.93 24.55 -24.90
CA CYS A 8 19.67 23.79 -24.82
C CYS A 8 19.16 23.75 -23.36
N TYR A 9 17.88 23.88 -23.21
CA TYR A 9 17.21 23.85 -21.90
C TYR A 9 16.38 22.59 -21.73
N SER A 10 16.38 22.03 -20.54
CA SER A 10 15.50 20.92 -20.15
C SER A 10 14.13 21.43 -19.70
N HIS A 11 14.14 22.54 -18.97
CA HIS A 11 12.99 23.26 -18.42
C HIS A 11 13.24 24.75 -18.50
N PRO A 12 12.23 25.62 -18.33
CA PRO A 12 12.45 27.09 -18.31
C PRO A 12 13.53 27.47 -17.29
N GLY A 13 14.61 28.07 -17.76
CA GLY A 13 15.75 28.52 -16.93
C GLY A 13 16.79 27.45 -16.58
N LYS A 14 16.59 26.17 -16.90
CA LYS A 14 17.52 25.07 -16.55
C LYS A 14 18.20 24.48 -17.77
N LEU A 15 19.54 24.54 -17.80
CA LEU A 15 20.32 23.98 -18.89
C LEU A 15 20.20 22.45 -18.96
N LEU A 16 20.02 21.91 -20.15
CA LEU A 16 19.88 20.48 -20.38
C LEU A 16 21.07 19.66 -19.86
N LYS A 17 22.28 20.14 -20.08
CA LYS A 17 23.51 19.48 -19.59
C LYS A 17 23.50 19.33 -18.07
N VAL A 18 23.19 20.42 -17.35
CA VAL A 18 23.15 20.41 -15.87
C VAL A 18 22.06 19.45 -15.37
N HIS A 19 20.89 19.46 -16.00
CA HIS A 19 19.81 18.54 -15.67
C HIS A 19 20.24 17.08 -15.83
N LEU A 20 20.80 16.69 -16.99
CA LEU A 20 21.24 15.32 -17.26
C LEU A 20 22.32 14.84 -16.26
N GLU A 21 23.29 15.71 -15.93
CA GLU A 21 24.33 15.41 -14.97
C GLU A 21 23.78 15.23 -13.55
N ASN A 22 22.87 16.11 -13.12
CA ASN A 22 22.21 16.03 -11.81
C ASN A 22 21.36 14.76 -11.69
N VAL A 23 20.51 14.49 -12.69
CA VAL A 23 19.64 13.30 -12.68
C VAL A 23 20.48 12.01 -12.67
N ALA A 24 21.58 11.97 -13.41
CA ALA A 24 22.47 10.82 -13.39
C ALA A 24 23.16 10.63 -12.03
N LEU A 25 23.58 11.71 -11.38
CA LEU A 25 24.16 11.66 -10.04
C LEU A 25 23.14 11.19 -9.00
N LEU A 26 21.96 11.80 -8.98
CA LEU A 26 20.87 11.43 -8.06
C LEU A 26 20.42 9.99 -8.22
N SER A 27 20.27 9.53 -9.48
CA SER A 27 19.89 8.14 -9.75
C SER A 27 20.91 7.13 -9.25
N LYS A 28 22.19 7.43 -9.39
CA LYS A 28 23.26 6.63 -8.81
C LYS A 28 23.18 6.60 -7.30
N VAL A 29 23.07 7.76 -6.65
CA VAL A 29 22.94 7.86 -5.18
C VAL A 29 21.74 7.06 -4.67
N TYR A 30 20.59 7.13 -5.34
CA TYR A 30 19.42 6.36 -4.95
C TYR A 30 19.62 4.85 -5.01
N LEU A 31 20.46 4.36 -5.94
CA LEU A 31 20.78 2.94 -6.04
C LEU A 31 22.06 2.54 -5.28
N GLU A 32 23.02 3.46 -5.08
CA GLU A 32 24.24 3.21 -4.29
C GLU A 32 23.92 3.02 -2.81
N ASN A 33 22.93 3.72 -2.28
CA ASN A 33 22.41 3.45 -0.93
C ASN A 33 21.90 2.00 -0.80
N VAL A 34 21.47 1.39 -1.89
CA VAL A 34 21.14 -0.04 -2.01
C VAL A 34 22.40 -0.90 -2.18
N ALA A 35 23.35 -0.43 -3.00
CA ALA A 35 24.54 -1.20 -3.40
C ALA A 35 25.63 -1.28 -2.31
N LEU A 36 25.79 -0.26 -1.47
CA LEU A 36 26.75 -0.24 -0.35
C LEU A 36 26.55 -1.39 0.63
N LEU A 37 25.32 -1.85 0.80
CA LEU A 37 25.00 -2.95 1.69
C LEU A 37 25.12 -4.34 1.01
N SER A 38 24.98 -4.40 -0.31
CA SER A 38 24.93 -5.68 -1.07
C SER A 38 26.24 -6.07 -1.77
N LYS A 39 27.26 -5.20 -1.81
CA LYS A 39 28.52 -5.37 -2.60
C LYS A 39 28.29 -5.66 -4.10
N ARG A 40 27.20 -5.21 -4.69
CA ARG A 40 26.79 -5.50 -6.07
C ARG A 40 26.69 -4.21 -6.89
N ILE A 41 27.74 -3.89 -7.61
CA ILE A 41 28.06 -2.58 -8.25
C ILE A 41 27.33 -2.32 -9.59
N THR A 42 26.50 -3.24 -10.12
CA THR A 42 26.13 -3.20 -11.54
C THR A 42 24.86 -2.39 -11.88
N SER A 43 23.92 -2.21 -10.96
CA SER A 43 22.66 -1.50 -11.25
C SER A 43 22.79 0.03 -11.20
N SER A 44 23.69 0.56 -10.37
CA SER A 44 23.89 2.02 -10.26
C SER A 44 24.50 2.63 -11.52
N ASP A 45 25.40 1.90 -12.19
CA ASP A 45 25.99 2.36 -13.45
C ASP A 45 24.99 2.36 -14.58
N ALA A 46 24.12 1.32 -14.65
CA ALA A 46 23.03 1.27 -15.62
C ALA A 46 22.02 2.41 -15.40
N ALA A 47 21.67 2.71 -14.15
CA ALA A 47 20.80 3.83 -13.82
C ALA A 47 21.42 5.17 -14.19
N GLY A 48 22.70 5.37 -13.91
CA GLY A 48 23.42 6.57 -14.31
C GLY A 48 23.45 6.77 -15.82
N LEU A 49 23.69 5.70 -16.60
CA LEU A 49 23.64 5.75 -18.07
C LEU A 49 22.24 6.06 -18.59
N VAL A 50 21.22 5.36 -18.12
CA VAL A 50 19.81 5.61 -18.50
C VAL A 50 19.46 7.07 -18.22
N SER A 51 19.86 7.60 -17.07
CA SER A 51 19.61 8.96 -16.65
C SER A 51 20.34 10.00 -17.49
N LEU A 52 21.56 9.75 -17.92
CA LEU A 52 22.26 10.63 -18.87
C LEU A 52 21.57 10.72 -20.22
N PHE A 53 20.85 9.66 -20.61
CA PHE A 53 20.21 9.62 -21.92
C PHE A 53 18.72 9.96 -21.92
N HIS A 54 18.02 9.93 -20.78
CA HIS A 54 16.57 10.01 -20.74
C HIS A 54 15.99 11.22 -21.49
N ASP A 55 16.60 12.36 -21.36
CA ASP A 55 16.17 13.65 -21.89
C ASP A 55 17.07 14.25 -22.99
N ILE A 56 18.08 13.52 -23.43
CA ILE A 56 19.03 14.03 -24.43
C ILE A 56 18.34 14.44 -25.75
N GLY A 57 17.21 13.84 -26.07
CA GLY A 57 16.39 14.21 -27.22
C GLY A 57 15.75 15.60 -27.13
N LYS A 58 15.80 16.28 -25.98
CA LYS A 58 15.38 17.68 -25.81
C LYS A 58 16.26 18.66 -26.62
N VAL A 59 17.39 18.21 -27.14
CA VAL A 59 18.14 18.98 -28.18
C VAL A 59 17.35 19.20 -29.46
N ASN A 60 16.21 18.54 -29.62
CA ASN A 60 15.30 18.73 -30.74
C ASN A 60 14.91 20.21 -30.87
N PRO A 61 15.16 20.85 -32.05
CA PRO A 61 14.84 22.28 -32.25
C PRO A 61 13.37 22.60 -32.05
N ASN A 62 12.47 21.68 -32.40
CA ASN A 62 11.04 21.88 -32.23
C ASN A 62 10.68 21.88 -30.73
N PHE A 63 11.31 20.99 -29.94
CA PHE A 63 11.16 20.99 -28.49
C PHE A 63 11.66 22.29 -27.86
N GLN A 64 12.84 22.78 -28.24
CA GLN A 64 13.39 24.05 -27.77
C GLN A 64 12.51 25.25 -28.13
N GLN A 65 11.91 25.26 -29.34
CA GLN A 65 10.93 26.30 -29.73
C GLN A 65 9.68 26.25 -28.89
N LYS A 66 9.16 25.05 -28.61
CA LYS A 66 7.99 24.84 -27.75
C LYS A 66 8.26 25.31 -26.33
N LEU A 67 9.43 25.02 -25.78
CA LEU A 67 9.86 25.49 -24.46
C LEU A 67 9.88 27.03 -24.35
N ASN A 68 10.18 27.72 -25.45
CA ASN A 68 10.16 29.18 -25.57
C ASN A 68 8.78 29.77 -25.94
N GLY A 69 7.68 28.99 -25.77
CA GLY A 69 6.31 29.45 -26.04
C GLY A 69 5.90 29.50 -27.52
N SER A 70 6.67 28.93 -28.43
CA SER A 70 6.33 28.83 -29.85
C SER A 70 5.61 27.51 -30.14
N CYS A 71 4.72 27.52 -31.15
CA CYS A 71 4.05 26.29 -31.62
C CYS A 71 4.74 25.76 -32.90
N PRO A 72 5.79 24.94 -32.79
CA PRO A 72 6.47 24.41 -33.97
C PRO A 72 5.59 23.38 -34.71
N LYS A 73 5.68 23.37 -36.02
CA LYS A 73 5.06 22.34 -36.87
C LYS A 73 6.06 21.19 -37.06
N GLY A 74 5.72 19.98 -36.58
CA GLY A 74 6.51 18.77 -36.79
C GLY A 74 6.77 18.00 -35.52
N TYR A 75 7.69 17.02 -35.60
CA TYR A 75 8.01 16.15 -34.47
C TYR A 75 8.70 16.90 -33.32
N ASP A 76 8.07 16.97 -32.18
CA ASP A 76 8.54 17.69 -30.97
C ASP A 76 8.79 16.76 -29.78
N HIS A 77 8.51 15.47 -29.91
CA HIS A 77 8.76 14.48 -28.86
C HIS A 77 10.27 14.24 -28.69
N HIS A 78 10.71 14.05 -27.46
CA HIS A 78 12.12 13.85 -27.12
C HIS A 78 12.42 12.43 -26.63
N ALA A 79 11.48 11.76 -25.96
CA ALA A 79 11.73 10.48 -25.28
C ALA A 79 12.19 9.36 -26.26
N TYR A 80 11.51 9.19 -27.40
CA TYR A 80 11.95 8.23 -28.41
C TYR A 80 13.26 8.62 -29.08
N LEU A 81 13.50 9.91 -29.27
CA LEU A 81 14.77 10.42 -29.77
C LEU A 81 15.90 10.11 -28.80
N SER A 82 15.66 10.28 -27.50
CA SER A 82 16.57 9.89 -26.42
C SER A 82 16.87 8.39 -26.46
N ALA A 83 15.83 7.56 -26.56
CA ALA A 83 15.98 6.10 -26.61
C ALA A 83 16.78 5.64 -27.85
N TYR A 84 16.56 6.28 -28.98
CA TYR A 84 17.30 6.02 -30.18
C TYR A 84 18.80 6.38 -30.02
N ALA A 85 19.06 7.55 -29.47
CA ALA A 85 20.42 8.00 -29.16
C ALA A 85 21.13 7.03 -28.21
N PHE A 86 20.41 6.56 -27.19
CA PHE A 86 20.94 5.58 -26.25
C PHE A 86 21.25 4.23 -26.91
N LEU A 87 20.37 3.74 -27.77
CA LEU A 87 20.60 2.52 -28.56
C LEU A 87 21.87 2.63 -29.41
N MET A 88 22.05 3.74 -30.14
CA MET A 88 23.23 3.98 -30.94
C MET A 88 24.52 4.01 -30.10
N PHE A 89 24.44 4.63 -28.92
CA PHE A 89 25.55 4.61 -27.97
C PHE A 89 25.91 3.18 -27.55
N LEU A 90 24.92 2.37 -27.15
CA LEU A 90 25.14 0.98 -26.70
C LEU A 90 25.74 0.08 -27.80
N ILE A 91 25.29 0.26 -29.05
CA ILE A 91 25.85 -0.50 -30.21
C ILE A 91 27.29 -0.15 -30.49
N LYS A 92 27.66 1.13 -30.40
CA LYS A 92 29.00 1.61 -30.69
C LYS A 92 30.02 1.44 -29.55
N ASN A 93 29.49 1.28 -28.33
CA ASN A 93 30.32 1.21 -27.11
C ASN A 93 29.93 0.01 -26.23
N PRO A 94 30.07 -1.23 -26.72
CA PRO A 94 29.67 -2.43 -26.00
C PRO A 94 30.45 -2.62 -24.66
N ASP A 95 31.65 -2.05 -24.55
CA ASP A 95 32.48 -2.17 -23.36
C ASP A 95 32.18 -1.14 -22.26
N ARG A 96 31.26 -0.19 -22.54
CA ARG A 96 30.86 0.88 -21.59
C ARG A 96 29.76 0.49 -20.62
N TYR A 97 29.20 -0.69 -20.74
CA TYR A 97 28.17 -1.19 -19.82
C TYR A 97 28.42 -2.64 -19.45
N GLN A 98 28.04 -3.00 -18.24
CA GLN A 98 28.10 -4.38 -17.78
C GLN A 98 26.69 -4.92 -17.57
N VAL A 99 26.45 -6.11 -18.07
CA VAL A 99 25.20 -6.83 -17.81
C VAL A 99 25.37 -7.60 -16.51
N PRO A 100 24.42 -7.47 -15.56
CA PRO A 100 24.49 -8.20 -14.30
C PRO A 100 24.60 -9.71 -14.54
N HIS A 101 25.40 -10.39 -13.71
CA HIS A 101 25.61 -11.82 -13.82
C HIS A 101 24.27 -12.60 -13.80
N GLY A 102 24.11 -13.50 -14.73
CA GLY A 102 22.91 -14.32 -14.89
C GLY A 102 21.80 -13.69 -15.74
N PHE A 103 21.91 -12.42 -16.13
CA PHE A 103 20.93 -11.77 -17.00
C PHE A 103 21.20 -12.05 -18.48
N ASN A 104 20.13 -12.15 -19.25
CA ASN A 104 20.22 -12.14 -20.69
C ASN A 104 20.57 -10.72 -21.19
N SER A 105 21.73 -10.55 -21.81
CA SER A 105 22.23 -9.25 -22.24
C SER A 105 21.26 -8.51 -23.13
N LYS A 106 20.59 -9.20 -24.06
CA LYS A 106 19.63 -8.57 -24.98
C LYS A 106 18.39 -8.09 -24.25
N ASN A 107 17.82 -8.91 -23.36
CA ASN A 107 16.65 -8.51 -22.58
C ASN A 107 16.96 -7.31 -21.70
N PHE A 108 18.13 -7.30 -21.08
CA PHE A 108 18.57 -6.20 -20.23
C PHE A 108 18.69 -4.88 -21.02
N LEU A 109 19.37 -4.92 -22.18
CA LEU A 109 19.52 -3.72 -23.03
C LEU A 109 18.18 -3.21 -23.57
N ILE A 110 17.30 -4.10 -24.02
CA ILE A 110 15.94 -3.71 -24.46
C ILE A 110 15.20 -3.04 -23.31
N SER A 111 15.30 -3.57 -22.10
CA SER A 111 14.66 -2.98 -20.92
C SER A 111 15.19 -1.58 -20.64
N LEU A 112 16.51 -1.34 -20.69
CA LEU A 112 17.10 -0.01 -20.48
C LEU A 112 16.64 1.00 -21.55
N ILE A 113 16.58 0.58 -22.81
CA ILE A 113 16.08 1.42 -23.93
C ILE A 113 14.61 1.76 -23.71
N THR A 114 13.82 0.78 -23.25
CA THR A 114 12.39 0.96 -22.92
C THR A 114 12.21 1.98 -21.81
N ILE A 115 13.01 1.91 -20.76
CA ILE A 115 12.97 2.88 -19.65
C ILE A 115 13.16 4.30 -20.19
N VAL A 116 14.18 4.51 -21.05
CA VAL A 116 14.41 5.83 -21.65
C VAL A 116 13.23 6.26 -22.53
N ALA A 117 12.66 5.37 -23.33
CA ALA A 117 11.52 5.69 -24.21
C ALA A 117 10.23 6.03 -23.46
N LYS A 118 10.04 5.49 -22.25
CA LYS A 118 8.78 5.53 -21.51
C LYS A 118 8.87 6.24 -20.16
N HIS A 119 9.93 6.97 -19.85
CA HIS A 119 10.14 7.60 -18.54
C HIS A 119 9.07 8.62 -18.13
N HIS A 120 8.31 9.19 -19.08
CA HIS A 120 7.17 10.06 -18.78
C HIS A 120 5.87 9.32 -18.49
N GLY A 121 5.79 8.02 -18.82
CA GLY A 121 4.62 7.17 -18.59
C GLY A 121 4.85 6.17 -17.47
N ASP A 122 3.94 5.21 -17.40
CA ASP A 122 4.07 4.05 -16.52
C ASP A 122 5.06 3.04 -17.12
N LEU A 123 5.67 2.22 -16.27
CA LEU A 123 6.61 1.17 -16.69
C LEU A 123 5.84 0.12 -17.51
N PRO A 124 6.15 -0.05 -18.83
CA PRO A 124 5.42 -0.95 -19.68
C PRO A 124 5.90 -2.40 -19.57
N ASP A 125 5.12 -3.31 -20.14
CA ASP A 125 5.58 -4.69 -20.34
C ASP A 125 6.86 -4.70 -21.18
N MET A 126 7.87 -5.45 -20.73
CA MET A 126 9.15 -5.52 -21.44
C MET A 126 9.10 -6.47 -22.65
N ILE A 127 8.11 -7.35 -22.68
CA ILE A 127 7.80 -8.25 -23.80
C ILE A 127 6.37 -7.93 -24.21
N PRO A 128 6.15 -7.10 -25.24
CA PRO A 128 4.81 -6.74 -25.68
C PRO A 128 4.02 -7.98 -26.14
N ASN A 129 2.79 -8.10 -25.69
CA ASN A 129 1.90 -9.22 -26.06
C ASN A 129 1.56 -9.29 -27.56
N ASP A 130 1.67 -8.18 -28.27
CA ASP A 130 1.38 -8.02 -29.70
C ASP A 130 2.59 -8.25 -30.61
N GLY A 131 3.76 -8.56 -30.02
CA GLY A 131 5.01 -8.73 -30.76
C GLY A 131 5.56 -7.45 -31.41
N ASN A 132 4.95 -6.28 -31.13
CA ASN A 132 5.45 -5.01 -31.61
C ASN A 132 6.64 -4.54 -30.75
N PRO A 133 7.77 -4.20 -31.38
CA PRO A 133 8.89 -3.62 -30.66
C PRO A 133 8.55 -2.24 -30.13
N ILE A 134 9.12 -1.87 -28.99
CA ILE A 134 8.93 -0.59 -28.31
C ILE A 134 9.27 0.61 -29.22
N LEU A 135 10.22 0.41 -30.12
CA LEU A 135 10.47 1.28 -31.27
C LEU A 135 9.95 0.56 -32.53
N SER A 136 8.70 0.83 -32.90
CA SER A 136 8.12 0.28 -34.12
C SER A 136 8.91 0.75 -35.36
N GLY A 137 8.89 -0.06 -36.44
CA GLY A 137 9.52 0.34 -37.69
C GLY A 137 9.00 1.68 -38.25
N TYR A 138 7.75 2.02 -37.91
CA TYR A 138 7.12 3.29 -38.28
C TYR A 138 7.71 4.46 -37.46
N GLU A 139 7.85 4.32 -36.16
CA GLU A 139 8.44 5.35 -35.28
C GLU A 139 9.92 5.56 -35.60
N VAL A 140 10.67 4.49 -35.84
CA VAL A 140 12.08 4.58 -36.26
C VAL A 140 12.19 5.29 -37.62
N SER A 141 11.34 4.96 -38.61
CA SER A 141 11.34 5.61 -39.91
C SER A 141 11.00 7.10 -39.83
N ASN A 142 10.06 7.47 -38.98
CA ASN A 142 9.72 8.88 -38.76
C ASN A 142 10.85 9.64 -38.07
N LEU A 143 11.55 9.02 -37.13
CA LEU A 143 12.73 9.57 -36.48
C LEU A 143 13.86 9.80 -37.50
N TYR A 144 14.15 8.83 -38.35
CA TYR A 144 15.17 8.98 -39.39
C TYR A 144 14.81 10.11 -40.36
N ALA A 145 13.60 10.15 -40.86
CA ALA A 145 13.15 11.21 -41.76
C ALA A 145 13.22 12.60 -41.10
N PHE A 146 12.96 12.68 -39.79
CA PHE A 146 13.09 13.93 -39.04
C PHE A 146 14.55 14.33 -38.86
N LEU A 147 15.43 13.41 -38.48
CA LEU A 147 16.87 13.66 -38.29
C LEU A 147 17.53 14.11 -39.58
N ASP A 148 17.26 13.41 -40.71
CA ASP A 148 17.79 13.73 -42.01
C ASP A 148 17.33 15.13 -42.48
N LYS A 149 16.02 15.40 -42.40
CA LYS A 149 15.45 16.69 -42.75
C LYS A 149 15.98 17.87 -41.92
N LYS A 150 16.38 17.63 -40.68
CA LYS A 150 16.87 18.68 -39.75
C LYS A 150 18.38 18.72 -39.67
N HIS A 151 19.10 17.84 -40.37
CA HIS A 151 20.56 17.68 -40.30
C HIS A 151 21.06 17.62 -38.84
N ILE A 152 20.33 16.91 -37.98
CA ILE A 152 20.69 16.76 -36.56
C ILE A 152 21.78 15.72 -36.46
N SER A 153 22.98 16.17 -36.07
CA SER A 153 24.05 15.30 -35.65
C SER A 153 24.11 15.25 -34.14
N PHE A 154 23.83 14.10 -33.56
CA PHE A 154 24.08 13.87 -32.14
C PHE A 154 25.60 13.80 -31.81
N GLY A 155 26.46 13.72 -32.81
CA GLY A 155 27.88 13.58 -32.62
C GLY A 155 28.49 14.63 -31.67
N ASN A 156 28.14 15.89 -31.88
CA ASN A 156 28.64 16.98 -31.05
C ASN A 156 28.11 16.92 -29.61
N VAL A 157 26.83 16.54 -29.46
CA VAL A 157 26.19 16.43 -28.15
C VAL A 157 26.81 15.33 -27.31
N PHE A 158 27.11 14.19 -27.90
CA PHE A 158 27.77 13.07 -27.22
C PHE A 158 29.23 13.29 -26.96
N SER A 159 29.93 14.00 -27.86
CA SER A 159 31.33 14.38 -27.67
C SER A 159 31.50 15.29 -26.45
N GLU A 160 30.58 16.21 -26.23
CA GLU A 160 30.60 17.12 -25.08
C GLU A 160 30.24 16.44 -23.74
N LEU A 161 29.26 15.51 -23.76
CA LEU A 161 28.81 14.80 -22.54
C LEU A 161 29.64 13.60 -22.17
N LEU A 162 30.09 12.83 -23.17
CA LEU A 162 30.65 11.49 -22.97
C LEU A 162 32.03 11.29 -23.65
N GLY A 163 32.54 12.30 -24.37
CA GLY A 163 33.78 12.20 -25.15
C GLY A 163 33.70 11.23 -26.33
N ILE A 164 32.51 11.01 -26.90
CA ILE A 164 32.22 10.03 -27.94
C ILE A 164 31.53 10.68 -29.13
N GLU A 165 32.06 10.47 -30.34
CA GLU A 165 31.42 10.88 -31.56
C GLU A 165 30.39 9.84 -32.01
N LEU A 166 29.10 10.24 -32.19
CA LEU A 166 28.06 9.44 -32.80
C LEU A 166 27.73 9.97 -34.18
N SER A 167 27.95 9.17 -35.18
CA SER A 167 27.49 9.41 -36.56
C SER A 167 26.11 8.76 -36.77
N MET A 168 25.36 9.27 -37.76
CA MET A 168 24.15 8.60 -38.22
C MET A 168 24.44 7.14 -38.60
N PRO A 169 23.52 6.18 -38.29
CA PRO A 169 23.74 4.80 -38.67
C PRO A 169 23.74 4.64 -40.18
N SER A 170 24.61 3.77 -40.68
CA SER A 170 24.55 3.28 -42.05
C SER A 170 23.32 2.42 -42.29
N SER A 171 22.88 2.22 -43.51
CA SER A 171 21.75 1.33 -43.86
C SER A 171 21.93 -0.09 -43.30
N MET A 172 23.16 -0.56 -43.19
CA MET A 172 23.49 -1.86 -42.62
C MET A 172 23.31 -1.89 -41.11
N GLU A 173 23.56 -0.79 -40.43
CA GLU A 173 23.27 -0.64 -38.97
C GLU A 173 21.78 -0.50 -38.72
N GLU A 174 21.01 0.15 -39.62
CA GLU A 174 19.54 0.20 -39.54
C GLU A 174 18.93 -1.21 -39.62
N ASP A 175 19.38 -2.04 -40.50
CA ASP A 175 18.90 -3.43 -40.64
C ASP A 175 19.26 -4.26 -39.39
N ARG A 176 20.43 -4.04 -38.79
CA ARG A 176 20.82 -4.65 -37.51
C ARG A 176 19.94 -4.19 -36.35
N ILE A 177 19.61 -2.91 -36.29
CA ILE A 177 18.69 -2.35 -35.30
C ILE A 177 17.31 -2.98 -35.46
N ARG A 178 16.76 -3.04 -36.69
CA ARG A 178 15.47 -3.69 -36.95
C ARG A 178 15.49 -5.17 -36.58
N LEU A 179 16.57 -5.89 -36.87
CA LEU A 179 16.75 -7.29 -36.49
C LEU A 179 16.90 -7.47 -34.97
N PHE A 180 17.57 -6.54 -34.29
CA PHE A 180 17.70 -6.57 -32.86
C PHE A 180 16.35 -6.50 -32.17
N PHE A 181 15.46 -5.59 -32.60
CA PHE A 181 14.12 -5.47 -32.03
C PHE A 181 13.16 -6.58 -32.48
N LYS A 182 13.28 -7.09 -33.71
CA LYS A 182 12.45 -8.20 -34.21
C LYS A 182 12.68 -9.54 -33.48
N ARG A 183 13.85 -9.76 -32.94
CA ARG A 183 14.19 -10.98 -32.21
C ARG A 183 13.93 -10.83 -30.69
N ILE A 184 12.76 -10.39 -30.29
CA ILE A 184 12.37 -10.43 -28.90
C ILE A 184 12.24 -11.90 -28.48
N VAL A 185 12.92 -12.26 -27.42
CA VAL A 185 12.98 -13.65 -26.97
C VAL A 185 11.68 -14.02 -26.29
N ASN A 186 10.95 -14.97 -26.85
CA ASN A 186 9.73 -15.52 -26.28
C ASN A 186 9.95 -16.49 -25.11
N LYS A 187 11.14 -16.51 -24.50
CA LYS A 187 11.40 -17.36 -23.33
C LYS A 187 11.67 -16.50 -22.11
N PRO A 188 11.01 -16.80 -20.99
CA PRO A 188 11.32 -16.16 -19.73
C PRO A 188 12.79 -16.33 -19.38
N ASN A 189 13.33 -15.37 -18.63
CA ASN A 189 14.58 -15.58 -17.92
C ASN A 189 14.44 -16.85 -17.07
N ASP A 190 15.55 -17.53 -16.84
CA ASP A 190 15.60 -18.63 -15.89
C ASP A 190 14.90 -18.23 -14.58
N TYR A 191 14.01 -19.07 -14.08
CA TYR A 191 13.16 -18.75 -12.93
C TYR A 191 13.96 -18.23 -11.73
N ASN A 192 15.16 -18.75 -11.53
CA ASN A 192 16.02 -18.35 -10.40
C ASN A 192 16.58 -16.93 -10.50
N VAL A 193 16.61 -16.31 -11.69
CA VAL A 193 17.05 -14.92 -11.91
C VAL A 193 15.91 -13.99 -12.27
N ALA A 194 14.73 -14.50 -12.58
CA ALA A 194 13.60 -13.73 -13.10
C ALA A 194 13.15 -12.64 -12.12
N LEU A 195 12.94 -12.99 -10.86
CA LEU A 195 12.54 -12.03 -9.83
C LEU A 195 13.59 -10.96 -9.60
N ARG A 196 14.87 -11.33 -9.61
CA ARG A 196 15.95 -10.37 -9.48
C ARG A 196 15.99 -9.41 -10.69
N PHE A 197 15.84 -9.93 -11.89
CA PHE A 197 15.77 -9.11 -13.11
C PHE A 197 14.61 -8.12 -13.05
N TYR A 198 13.41 -8.59 -12.69
CA TYR A 198 12.23 -7.77 -12.51
C TYR A 198 12.48 -6.61 -11.54
N LEU A 199 12.99 -6.92 -10.34
CA LEU A 199 13.26 -5.92 -9.31
C LEU A 199 14.33 -4.92 -9.72
N GLU A 200 15.38 -5.33 -10.43
CA GLU A 200 16.45 -4.44 -10.88
C GLU A 200 15.96 -3.45 -11.96
N ILE A 201 15.18 -3.92 -12.93
CA ILE A 201 14.60 -3.03 -13.96
C ILE A 201 13.63 -2.03 -13.32
N GLN A 202 12.78 -2.48 -12.41
CA GLN A 202 11.87 -1.61 -11.66
C GLN A 202 12.64 -0.57 -10.83
N SER A 203 13.75 -0.96 -10.21
CA SER A 203 14.57 -0.08 -9.40
C SER A 203 15.28 0.99 -10.25
N ILE A 204 15.80 0.62 -11.43
CA ILE A 204 16.44 1.56 -12.37
C ILE A 204 15.41 2.60 -12.84
N PHE A 205 14.23 2.16 -13.27
CA PHE A 205 13.14 3.06 -13.67
C PHE A 205 12.74 4.00 -12.54
N SER A 206 12.57 3.46 -11.36
CA SER A 206 12.17 4.18 -10.16
C SER A 206 13.20 5.25 -9.75
N ALA A 207 14.50 4.91 -9.80
CA ALA A 207 15.57 5.85 -9.52
C ALA A 207 15.60 6.99 -10.54
N LEU A 208 15.46 6.69 -11.83
CA LEU A 208 15.36 7.70 -12.88
C LEU A 208 14.20 8.65 -12.64
N VAL A 209 12.99 8.13 -12.49
CA VAL A 209 11.78 8.96 -12.37
C VAL A 209 11.81 9.85 -11.13
N LYS A 210 12.29 9.32 -10.00
CA LYS A 210 12.45 10.11 -8.78
C LYS A 210 13.51 11.20 -8.97
N ALA A 211 14.65 10.88 -9.58
CA ALA A 211 15.74 11.81 -9.81
C ALA A 211 15.34 12.94 -10.78
N ASP A 212 14.67 12.59 -11.89
CA ASP A 212 14.15 13.54 -12.87
C ASP A 212 13.21 14.55 -12.22
N LYS A 213 12.19 14.07 -11.48
CA LYS A 213 11.26 14.95 -10.77
C LYS A 213 11.92 15.75 -9.65
N SER A 214 12.90 15.19 -8.94
CA SER A 214 13.65 15.92 -7.91
C SER A 214 14.42 17.09 -8.49
N ASP A 215 15.09 16.87 -9.62
CA ASP A 215 15.86 17.92 -10.28
C ASP A 215 14.97 18.92 -11.01
N ALA A 216 13.91 18.46 -11.69
CA ALA A 216 12.94 19.34 -12.36
C ALA A 216 12.20 20.28 -11.38
N GLY A 217 11.89 19.80 -10.18
CA GLY A 217 11.25 20.57 -9.11
C GLY A 217 12.20 21.35 -8.21
N ASP A 218 13.50 21.36 -8.49
CA ASP A 218 14.56 22.00 -7.68
C ASP A 218 14.56 21.55 -6.20
N MET A 219 14.30 20.24 -5.97
CA MET A 219 14.13 19.64 -4.64
C MET A 219 15.45 19.18 -3.98
N ILE A 220 16.61 19.54 -4.53
CA ILE A 220 17.92 19.05 -4.06
C ILE A 220 18.18 19.44 -2.60
N SER A 221 17.92 20.71 -2.22
CA SER A 221 18.11 21.16 -0.83
C SER A 221 17.22 20.42 0.17
N MET A 222 16.01 20.04 -0.24
CA MET A 222 15.11 19.23 0.59
C MET A 222 15.62 17.78 0.75
N LEU A 223 16.28 17.22 -0.28
CA LEU A 223 16.86 15.88 -0.17
C LEU A 223 17.97 15.82 0.88
N ASP A 224 18.77 16.87 0.99
CA ASP A 224 19.79 17.02 2.03
C ASP A 224 19.18 17.13 3.43
N GLU A 225 18.11 17.90 3.58
CA GLU A 225 17.34 18.00 4.84
C GLU A 225 16.73 16.66 5.21
N ASN A 226 16.15 15.94 4.26
CA ASN A 226 15.58 14.61 4.49
C ASN A 226 16.64 13.61 4.95
N GLU A 227 17.84 13.62 4.37
CA GLU A 227 18.93 12.75 4.80
C GLU A 227 19.41 13.11 6.23
N GLN A 228 19.45 14.40 6.59
CA GLN A 228 19.75 14.83 7.95
C GLN A 228 18.66 14.37 8.92
N ASN A 229 17.38 14.46 8.55
CA ASN A 229 16.26 13.98 9.35
C ASN A 229 16.32 12.47 9.57
N LEU A 230 16.65 11.69 8.53
CA LEU A 230 16.82 10.25 8.62
C LEU A 230 17.96 9.87 9.58
N ASN A 231 19.10 10.54 9.47
CA ASN A 231 20.24 10.30 10.35
C ASN A 231 19.90 10.68 11.80
N SER A 232 19.28 11.85 12.01
CA SER A 232 18.84 12.29 13.34
C SER A 232 17.87 11.29 13.95
N PHE A 233 16.85 10.87 13.20
CA PHE A 233 15.87 9.89 13.65
C PHE A 233 16.52 8.57 14.07
N SER A 234 17.41 8.03 13.25
CA SER A 234 18.05 6.74 13.52
C SER A 234 18.89 6.76 14.82
N HIS A 235 19.45 7.92 15.16
CA HIS A 235 20.20 8.10 16.42
C HIS A 235 19.30 8.26 17.64
N ILE A 236 18.25 9.08 17.56
CA ILE A 236 17.47 9.46 18.73
C ILE A 236 16.29 8.54 19.02
N TYR A 237 15.69 7.90 17.99
CA TYR A 237 14.52 7.05 18.14
C TYR A 237 14.67 5.95 19.18
N PRO A 238 15.80 5.20 19.21
CA PRO A 238 16.01 4.17 20.21
C PRO A 238 15.96 4.67 21.65
N ASP A 239 16.51 5.84 21.94
CA ASP A 239 16.59 6.40 23.28
C ASP A 239 15.24 6.97 23.72
N ILE A 240 14.51 7.62 22.81
CA ILE A 240 13.15 8.11 23.07
C ILE A 240 12.22 6.94 23.41
N LEU A 241 12.27 5.88 22.59
CA LEU A 241 11.45 4.70 22.84
C LEU A 241 11.79 4.04 24.18
N GLN A 242 13.08 3.91 24.51
CA GLN A 242 13.50 3.35 25.79
C GLN A 242 12.98 4.21 26.96
N GLY A 243 13.13 5.53 26.90
CA GLY A 243 12.60 6.45 27.90
C GLY A 243 11.08 6.34 28.09
N TYR A 244 10.33 6.14 26.99
CA TYR A 244 8.90 5.88 27.07
C TYR A 244 8.58 4.56 27.75
N LEU A 245 9.31 3.49 27.41
CA LEU A 245 9.12 2.15 27.99
C LEU A 245 9.44 2.09 29.49
N ASP A 246 10.45 2.83 29.96
CA ASP A 246 10.86 2.91 31.37
C ASP A 246 9.78 3.58 32.24
N ASN A 247 8.97 4.45 31.64
CA ASN A 247 7.86 5.14 32.32
C ASN A 247 6.54 4.35 32.30
N LEU A 248 6.48 3.17 31.61
CA LEU A 248 5.27 2.35 31.60
C LEU A 248 5.03 1.68 32.95
N ASN A 249 3.77 1.73 33.40
CA ASN A 249 3.37 1.04 34.63
C ASN A 249 3.41 -0.49 34.46
N SER A 250 4.30 -1.16 35.21
CA SER A 250 4.53 -2.61 35.14
C SER A 250 3.89 -3.40 36.28
N GLN A 251 3.01 -2.78 37.08
CA GLN A 251 2.49 -3.40 38.33
C GLN A 251 1.46 -4.51 38.11
N THR A 252 0.82 -4.60 36.95
CA THR A 252 -0.14 -5.67 36.69
C THR A 252 0.53 -6.93 36.13
N LEU A 253 0.02 -8.13 36.50
CA LEU A 253 0.52 -9.41 35.99
C LEU A 253 0.60 -9.42 34.49
N LEU A 254 -0.41 -8.87 33.81
CA LEU A 254 -0.44 -8.76 32.34
C LEU A 254 0.71 -7.88 31.81
N ASN A 255 1.01 -6.76 32.44
CA ASN A 255 2.10 -5.88 32.02
C ASN A 255 3.48 -6.48 32.28
N VAL A 256 3.63 -7.24 33.35
CA VAL A 256 4.86 -8.02 33.64
C VAL A 256 5.10 -9.03 32.50
N GLU A 257 4.07 -9.81 32.13
CA GLU A 257 4.21 -10.79 31.04
C GLU A 257 4.44 -10.12 29.67
N ARG A 258 3.79 -9.00 29.39
CA ARG A 258 4.06 -8.17 28.19
C ARG A 258 5.53 -7.74 28.10
N THR A 259 6.10 -7.30 29.22
CA THR A 259 7.51 -6.89 29.28
C THR A 259 8.44 -8.08 29.06
N LYS A 260 8.13 -9.23 29.67
CA LYS A 260 8.91 -10.46 29.51
C LYS A 260 8.93 -10.93 28.05
N ILE A 261 7.77 -11.03 27.41
CA ILE A 261 7.64 -11.44 26.00
C ILE A 261 8.38 -10.46 25.08
N ARG A 262 8.28 -9.15 25.34
CA ARG A 262 8.99 -8.13 24.58
C ARG A 262 10.51 -8.29 24.69
N LEU A 263 11.05 -8.50 25.89
CA LEU A 263 12.50 -8.72 26.11
C LEU A 263 12.99 -10.02 25.46
N GLU A 264 12.19 -11.10 25.50
CA GLU A 264 12.50 -12.35 24.81
C GLU A 264 12.57 -12.12 23.28
N SER A 265 11.59 -11.40 22.72
CA SER A 265 11.59 -11.08 21.28
C SER A 265 12.79 -10.24 20.85
N ILE A 266 13.24 -9.28 21.70
CA ILE A 266 14.45 -8.48 21.47
C ILE A 266 15.70 -9.37 21.47
N ASN A 267 15.82 -10.31 22.41
CA ASN A 267 16.96 -11.24 22.45
C ASN A 267 16.96 -12.16 21.23
N SER A 268 15.78 -12.62 20.79
CA SER A 268 15.64 -13.48 19.60
C SER A 268 16.01 -12.73 18.32
N ILE A 269 15.60 -11.44 18.16
CA ILE A 269 15.94 -10.70 16.95
C ILE A 269 17.43 -10.43 16.86
N ARG A 270 18.12 -10.14 17.98
CA ARG A 270 19.59 -9.98 18.01
C ARG A 270 20.28 -11.23 17.44
N LYS A 271 19.87 -12.40 17.92
CA LYS A 271 20.39 -13.67 17.41
C LYS A 271 20.15 -13.84 15.90
N GLY A 272 18.91 -13.59 15.44
CA GLY A 272 18.61 -13.68 14.01
C GLY A 272 19.41 -12.70 13.16
N LEU A 273 19.64 -11.46 13.67
CA LEU A 273 20.49 -10.46 13.00
C LEU A 273 21.96 -10.88 12.93
N GLU A 274 22.49 -11.53 13.97
CA GLU A 274 23.83 -12.13 13.97
C GLU A 274 23.94 -13.28 12.95
N GLU A 275 22.89 -14.07 12.79
CA GLU A 275 22.79 -15.13 11.78
C GLU A 275 22.55 -14.58 10.34
N GLY A 276 22.46 -13.27 10.17
CA GLY A 276 22.26 -12.62 8.85
C GLY A 276 20.81 -12.68 8.34
N LYS A 277 19.83 -12.97 9.18
CA LYS A 277 18.41 -12.99 8.80
C LYS A 277 17.89 -11.57 8.59
N GLN A 278 17.00 -11.40 7.61
CA GLN A 278 16.37 -10.11 7.30
C GLN A 278 14.85 -10.13 7.43
N ILE A 279 14.24 -11.33 7.44
CA ILE A 279 12.80 -11.50 7.64
C ILE A 279 12.54 -12.23 8.95
N PHE A 280 11.65 -11.63 9.77
CA PHE A 280 11.31 -12.10 11.10
C PHE A 280 9.80 -12.32 11.24
N GLU A 281 9.41 -13.35 12.00
CA GLU A 281 8.01 -13.65 12.34
C GLU A 281 7.76 -13.36 13.82
N LEU A 282 6.80 -12.46 14.08
CA LEU A 282 6.30 -12.17 15.42
C LEU A 282 4.89 -12.72 15.57
N THR A 283 4.77 -13.96 16.05
CA THR A 283 3.48 -14.57 16.40
C THR A 283 3.28 -14.47 17.90
N ALA A 284 2.32 -13.65 18.33
CA ALA A 284 2.06 -13.35 19.73
C ALA A 284 0.56 -13.29 20.06
N PRO A 285 0.14 -13.72 21.27
CA PRO A 285 -1.26 -13.69 21.68
C PRO A 285 -1.90 -12.32 21.53
N THR A 286 -3.22 -12.27 21.31
CA THR A 286 -3.95 -11.01 21.30
C THR A 286 -3.82 -10.34 22.68
N GLY A 287 -3.62 -9.02 22.71
CA GLY A 287 -3.43 -8.28 23.96
C GLY A 287 -2.01 -8.36 24.57
N SER A 288 -1.05 -9.04 23.93
CA SER A 288 0.35 -9.11 24.39
C SER A 288 1.16 -7.83 24.23
N GLY A 289 0.61 -6.78 23.57
CA GLY A 289 1.32 -5.53 23.34
C GLY A 289 2.16 -5.53 22.04
N LYS A 290 1.68 -6.20 21.01
CA LYS A 290 2.37 -6.35 19.69
C LYS A 290 2.92 -5.04 19.13
N THR A 291 2.17 -3.93 19.20
CA THR A 291 2.61 -2.63 18.68
C THR A 291 3.93 -2.19 19.33
N LEU A 292 4.01 -2.20 20.67
CA LEU A 292 5.24 -1.84 21.38
C LEU A 292 6.37 -2.84 21.14
N MET A 293 6.07 -4.14 20.97
CA MET A 293 7.07 -5.12 20.55
C MET A 293 7.64 -4.80 19.19
N LEU A 294 6.80 -4.56 18.19
CA LEU A 294 7.23 -4.20 16.83
C LEU A 294 8.12 -2.96 16.83
N LEU A 295 7.73 -1.92 17.57
CA LEU A 295 8.52 -0.69 17.70
C LEU A 295 9.87 -0.96 18.38
N SER A 296 9.90 -1.82 19.42
CA SER A 296 11.14 -2.21 20.09
C SER A 296 12.07 -3.02 19.19
N LEU A 297 11.53 -3.92 18.40
CA LEU A 297 12.27 -4.73 17.43
C LEU A 297 12.84 -3.87 16.30
N ALA A 298 12.08 -2.88 15.79
CA ALA A 298 12.58 -1.91 14.82
C ALA A 298 13.74 -1.07 15.39
N SER A 299 13.61 -0.65 16.66
CA SER A 299 14.69 0.05 17.37
C SER A 299 15.96 -0.80 17.45
N GLU A 300 15.84 -2.10 17.67
CA GLU A 300 16.99 -3.01 17.74
C GLU A 300 17.67 -3.19 16.37
N ILE A 301 16.88 -3.28 15.28
CA ILE A 301 17.41 -3.33 13.92
C ILE A 301 18.14 -2.01 13.57
N ILE A 302 17.56 -0.86 13.91
CA ILE A 302 18.17 0.45 13.69
C ILE A 302 19.51 0.53 14.41
N LYS A 303 19.56 0.15 15.70
CA LYS A 303 20.81 0.14 16.50
C LYS A 303 21.87 -0.76 15.92
N SER A 304 21.51 -1.96 15.50
CA SER A 304 22.49 -3.01 15.14
C SER A 304 22.87 -3.03 13.67
N LYS A 305 22.02 -2.55 12.78
CA LYS A 305 22.21 -2.61 11.31
C LYS A 305 22.21 -1.24 10.63
N GLY A 306 21.90 -0.17 11.35
CA GLY A 306 21.91 1.19 10.81
C GLY A 306 20.77 1.48 9.84
N ALA A 307 19.66 0.77 9.92
CA ALA A 307 18.46 1.10 9.14
C ALA A 307 17.99 2.52 9.49
N LYS A 308 17.56 3.29 8.47
CA LYS A 308 17.27 4.72 8.63
C LYS A 308 15.79 5.06 8.69
N ARG A 309 14.92 4.12 8.33
CA ARG A 309 13.47 4.38 8.18
C ARG A 309 12.65 3.22 8.70
N ILE A 310 11.48 3.54 9.24
CA ILE A 310 10.44 2.57 9.59
C ILE A 310 9.25 2.78 8.67
N ILE A 311 8.76 1.70 8.05
CA ILE A 311 7.52 1.67 7.25
C ILE A 311 6.55 0.72 7.93
N TYR A 312 5.57 1.26 8.62
CA TYR A 312 4.57 0.50 9.35
C TYR A 312 3.34 0.25 8.45
N GLY A 313 3.23 -0.94 7.95
CA GLY A 313 2.12 -1.41 7.11
C GLY A 313 0.99 -2.04 7.90
N LEU A 314 -0.25 -1.66 7.59
CA LEU A 314 -1.46 -2.09 8.28
C LEU A 314 -2.56 -2.45 7.27
N PRO A 315 -3.50 -3.34 7.63
CA PRO A 315 -4.53 -3.77 6.67
C PRO A 315 -5.62 -2.73 6.42
N PHE A 316 -5.96 -1.92 7.43
CA PHE A 316 -7.14 -1.05 7.41
C PHE A 316 -6.83 0.36 7.90
N LEU A 317 -7.53 1.36 7.32
CA LEU A 317 -7.39 2.78 7.68
C LEU A 317 -7.71 3.09 9.16
N SER A 318 -8.62 2.36 9.78
CA SER A 318 -8.96 2.56 11.19
C SER A 318 -7.84 2.20 12.15
N ILE A 319 -6.97 1.28 11.75
CA ILE A 319 -5.81 0.88 12.55
C ILE A 319 -4.66 1.86 12.34
N THR A 320 -4.52 2.45 11.15
CA THR A 320 -3.47 3.44 10.89
C THR A 320 -3.60 4.66 11.80
N GLU A 321 -4.83 5.14 12.03
CA GLU A 321 -5.11 6.25 12.97
C GLU A 321 -4.75 5.90 14.42
N GLN A 322 -5.05 4.67 14.85
CA GLN A 322 -4.71 4.22 16.20
C GLN A 322 -3.20 4.14 16.41
N VAL A 323 -2.49 3.52 15.46
CA VAL A 323 -1.03 3.37 15.53
C VAL A 323 -0.35 4.74 15.45
N GLU A 324 -0.82 5.65 14.60
CA GLU A 324 -0.36 7.04 14.55
C GLU A 324 -0.45 7.72 15.92
N SER A 325 -1.63 7.62 16.57
CA SER A 325 -1.82 8.20 17.90
C SER A 325 -0.87 7.61 18.97
N GLU A 326 -0.56 6.32 18.88
CA GLU A 326 0.41 5.68 19.79
C GLU A 326 1.86 6.14 19.49
N VAL A 327 2.24 6.17 18.22
CA VAL A 327 3.59 6.59 17.79
C VAL A 327 3.83 8.07 18.13
N LEU A 328 2.85 8.94 17.92
CA LEU A 328 2.97 10.36 18.28
C LEU A 328 3.08 10.60 19.80
N LYS A 329 2.51 9.73 20.64
CA LYS A 329 2.73 9.80 22.10
C LYS A 329 4.16 9.44 22.47
N ILE A 330 4.73 8.43 21.79
CA ILE A 330 6.11 8.00 22.00
C ILE A 330 7.09 9.07 21.52
N LEU A 331 6.86 9.60 20.32
CA LEU A 331 7.70 10.61 19.65
C LEU A 331 7.25 12.05 19.94
N LYS A 332 6.71 12.30 21.15
CA LYS A 332 6.29 13.64 21.55
C LYS A 332 7.47 14.63 21.50
N GLY A 333 7.29 15.73 20.76
CA GLY A 333 8.32 16.72 20.47
C GLY A 333 9.16 16.42 19.22
N TYR A 334 8.89 15.30 18.55
CA TYR A 334 9.53 14.85 17.31
C TYR A 334 8.50 14.41 16.27
N GLU A 335 7.31 15.01 16.29
CA GLU A 335 6.18 14.69 15.42
C GLU A 335 6.52 14.88 13.93
N CYS A 336 7.48 15.77 13.64
CA CYS A 336 7.96 16.01 12.26
C CYS A 336 8.59 14.78 11.58
N PHE A 337 9.02 13.78 12.35
CA PHE A 337 9.54 12.52 11.78
C PHE A 337 8.45 11.56 11.35
N VAL A 338 7.20 11.75 11.82
CA VAL A 338 6.11 10.80 11.63
C VAL A 338 5.13 11.33 10.60
N GLN A 339 4.82 10.52 9.61
CA GLN A 339 3.76 10.83 8.66
C GLN A 339 2.90 9.59 8.41
N ARG A 340 1.58 9.77 8.56
CA ARG A 340 0.62 8.80 8.05
C ARG A 340 0.33 9.13 6.60
N ILE A 341 0.45 8.13 5.71
CA ILE A 341 0.22 8.27 4.27
C ILE A 341 -0.81 7.23 3.84
N ASP A 342 -2.07 7.63 3.84
CA ASP A 342 -3.20 6.85 3.37
C ASP A 342 -4.24 7.76 2.70
N SER A 343 -5.37 7.22 2.26
CA SER A 343 -6.40 7.99 1.56
C SER A 343 -7.13 9.03 2.43
N LYS A 344 -6.93 9.01 3.76
CA LYS A 344 -7.54 9.91 4.74
C LYS A 344 -6.54 10.72 5.54
N SER A 345 -5.25 10.54 5.29
CA SER A 345 -4.22 11.28 6.03
C SER A 345 -4.33 12.78 5.78
N THR A 346 -4.11 13.56 6.83
CA THR A 346 -3.97 15.01 6.81
C THR A 346 -2.58 15.39 7.27
N ASN A 347 -2.01 16.41 6.68
CA ASN A 347 -0.74 16.97 7.08
C ASN A 347 -1.00 18.41 7.58
N THR A 348 -0.88 18.61 8.89
CA THR A 348 -1.18 19.92 9.51
C THR A 348 -0.26 21.03 8.99
N ARG A 349 1.02 20.71 8.77
CA ARG A 349 1.99 21.67 8.20
C ARG A 349 1.58 22.10 6.79
N PHE A 350 1.10 21.17 6.00
CA PHE A 350 0.55 21.44 4.66
C PHE A 350 -0.66 22.37 4.75
N ASP A 351 -1.60 22.09 5.66
CA ASP A 351 -2.80 22.92 5.85
C ASP A 351 -2.44 24.33 6.33
N ASP A 352 -1.41 24.47 7.16
CA ASP A 352 -0.96 25.77 7.68
C ASP A 352 -0.27 26.60 6.60
N ILE A 353 0.65 26.01 5.82
CA ILE A 353 1.31 26.69 4.68
C ILE A 353 0.28 27.05 3.61
N GLN A 354 -0.68 26.20 3.34
CA GLN A 354 -1.74 26.50 2.36
C GLN A 354 -2.59 27.71 2.79
N LYS A 355 -2.94 27.81 4.08
CA LYS A 355 -3.65 28.99 4.60
C LYS A 355 -2.81 30.27 4.45
N GLU A 356 -1.54 30.18 4.80
CA GLU A 356 -0.62 31.33 4.66
C GLU A 356 -0.46 31.73 3.19
N LEU A 357 -0.39 30.76 2.28
CA LEU A 357 -0.33 30.99 0.84
C LEU A 357 -1.64 31.62 0.29
N ASP A 358 -2.81 31.20 0.81
CA ASP A 358 -4.11 31.79 0.43
C ASP A 358 -4.24 33.24 0.93
N GLU A 359 -3.62 33.59 2.08
CA GLU A 359 -3.61 34.95 2.64
C GLU A 359 -2.51 35.85 2.00
N ASN A 360 -1.31 35.29 1.81
CA ASN A 360 -0.13 35.98 1.33
C ASN A 360 0.60 35.16 0.26
N PRO A 361 0.20 35.17 -1.02
CA PRO A 361 0.83 34.41 -2.09
C PRO A 361 2.33 34.72 -2.20
N SER A 362 3.18 33.71 -2.11
CA SER A 362 4.64 33.83 -2.18
C SER A 362 5.22 32.61 -2.90
N GLU A 363 6.20 32.84 -3.79
CA GLU A 363 6.92 31.76 -4.48
C GLU A 363 7.63 30.83 -3.49
N LYS A 364 8.12 31.35 -2.38
CA LYS A 364 8.78 30.58 -1.34
C LYS A 364 7.81 29.60 -0.67
N LEU A 365 6.62 30.05 -0.28
CA LEU A 365 5.59 29.18 0.32
C LEU A 365 5.08 28.14 -0.68
N LEU A 366 4.96 28.51 -1.96
CA LEU A 366 4.60 27.57 -3.02
C LEU A 366 5.62 26.45 -3.15
N HIS A 367 6.91 26.80 -3.19
CA HIS A 367 7.99 25.82 -3.26
C HIS A 367 8.06 24.93 -2.00
N GLU A 368 7.84 25.49 -0.81
CA GLU A 368 7.77 24.70 0.43
C GLU A 368 6.61 23.71 0.41
N LEU A 369 5.48 24.11 -0.14
CA LEU A 369 4.31 23.23 -0.28
C LEU A 369 4.58 22.09 -1.28
N GLU A 370 5.20 22.39 -2.42
CA GLU A 370 5.62 21.41 -3.43
C GLU A 370 6.64 20.41 -2.86
N ALA A 371 7.54 20.89 -2.03
CA ALA A 371 8.52 20.07 -1.34
C ALA A 371 7.86 19.06 -0.37
N LEU A 372 6.85 19.51 0.39
CA LEU A 372 6.09 18.61 1.26
C LEU A 372 5.28 17.57 0.48
N GLU A 373 4.63 17.97 -0.62
CA GLU A 373 3.93 17.04 -1.51
C GLU A 373 4.89 15.97 -2.05
N PHE A 374 6.04 16.39 -2.54
CA PHE A 374 7.06 15.48 -3.05
C PHE A 374 7.57 14.52 -1.95
N GLN A 375 7.73 15.01 -0.73
CA GLN A 375 8.13 14.19 0.41
C GLN A 375 7.09 13.12 0.76
N GLU A 376 5.79 13.46 0.72
CA GLU A 376 4.71 12.49 0.89
C GLU A 376 4.66 11.48 -0.27
N ASP A 377 4.70 11.96 -1.50
CA ASP A 377 4.62 11.14 -2.71
C ASP A 377 5.77 10.14 -2.83
N THR A 378 6.94 10.49 -2.31
CA THR A 378 8.12 9.62 -2.33
C THR A 378 8.33 8.81 -1.05
N PHE A 379 7.46 8.92 -0.05
CA PHE A 379 7.70 8.31 1.28
C PHE A 379 9.00 8.79 1.91
N GLY A 380 9.24 10.12 1.90
CA GLY A 380 10.49 10.75 2.35
C GLY A 380 10.69 10.79 3.88
N TYR A 381 9.65 10.56 4.68
CA TYR A 381 9.71 10.65 6.14
C TYR A 381 10.46 9.49 6.80
N PRO A 382 11.09 9.71 7.96
CA PRO A 382 11.76 8.65 8.71
C PRO A 382 10.83 7.57 9.27
N PHE A 383 9.62 7.93 9.70
CA PHE A 383 8.61 7.01 10.21
C PHE A 383 7.31 7.18 9.41
N ILE A 384 6.96 6.15 8.65
CA ILE A 384 5.78 6.15 7.78
C ILE A 384 4.78 5.13 8.30
N ILE A 385 3.52 5.55 8.43
CA ILE A 385 2.39 4.67 8.74
C ILE A 385 1.51 4.63 7.50
N THR A 386 1.26 3.43 6.98
CA THR A 386 0.53 3.28 5.72
C THR A 386 -0.24 1.95 5.67
N THR A 387 -0.93 1.69 4.56
CA THR A 387 -1.64 0.43 4.37
C THR A 387 -0.83 -0.58 3.56
N PHE A 388 -1.15 -1.89 3.73
CA PHE A 388 -0.57 -2.95 2.89
C PHE A 388 -0.78 -2.69 1.40
N VAL A 389 -1.95 -2.18 1.02
CA VAL A 389 -2.27 -1.86 -0.37
C VAL A 389 -1.19 -0.95 -0.97
N ARG A 390 -0.85 0.13 -0.29
CA ARG A 390 0.19 1.05 -0.75
C ARG A 390 1.59 0.43 -0.83
N ILE A 391 1.96 -0.38 0.15
CA ILE A 391 3.27 -1.07 0.13
C ILE A 391 3.34 -2.03 -1.05
N PHE A 392 2.33 -2.89 -1.22
CA PHE A 392 2.35 -3.90 -2.27
C PHE A 392 2.09 -3.32 -3.67
N GLU A 393 1.28 -2.25 -3.79
CA GLU A 393 1.14 -1.51 -5.05
C GLU A 393 2.46 -0.84 -5.47
N THR A 394 3.28 -0.38 -4.51
CA THR A 394 4.62 0.11 -4.82
C THR A 394 5.55 -1.03 -5.23
N LEU A 395 5.57 -2.14 -4.49
CA LEU A 395 6.48 -3.26 -4.75
C LEU A 395 6.16 -4.01 -6.06
N LEU A 396 4.88 -4.13 -6.42
CA LEU A 396 4.42 -4.86 -7.60
C LEU A 396 3.91 -3.94 -8.72
N GLY A 397 3.75 -2.64 -8.43
CA GLY A 397 3.15 -1.70 -9.37
C GLY A 397 4.07 -1.33 -10.53
N ASN A 398 3.44 -0.70 -11.54
CA ASN A 398 4.14 -0.16 -12.71
C ASN A 398 3.96 1.35 -12.86
N LYS A 399 3.08 1.96 -12.05
CA LYS A 399 2.74 3.37 -12.19
C LYS A 399 3.90 4.27 -11.76
N ASN A 400 4.22 5.23 -12.60
CA ASN A 400 5.31 6.18 -12.39
C ASN A 400 5.26 6.82 -10.99
N HIS A 401 4.10 7.35 -10.56
CA HIS A 401 3.96 8.00 -9.25
C HIS A 401 4.08 7.04 -8.06
N GLU A 402 3.73 5.76 -8.23
CA GLU A 402 3.91 4.76 -7.17
C GLU A 402 5.37 4.32 -7.07
N LEU A 403 6.03 4.15 -8.20
CA LEU A 403 7.42 3.71 -8.24
C LEU A 403 8.41 4.73 -7.69
N MET A 404 8.07 6.02 -7.64
CA MET A 404 8.93 7.03 -6.98
C MET A 404 9.19 6.75 -5.49
N LYS A 405 8.37 5.94 -4.83
CA LYS A 405 8.54 5.53 -3.43
C LYS A 405 9.61 4.46 -3.25
N LEU A 406 9.82 3.63 -4.29
CA LEU A 406 10.63 2.41 -4.20
C LEU A 406 12.08 2.67 -3.73
N PRO A 407 12.80 3.74 -4.16
CA PRO A 407 14.13 4.04 -3.63
C PRO A 407 14.15 4.25 -2.11
N ASN A 408 13.05 4.74 -1.53
CA ASN A 408 12.92 4.95 -0.09
C ASN A 408 12.51 3.69 0.69
N PHE A 409 12.28 2.57 -0.01
CA PHE A 409 12.11 1.24 0.59
C PHE A 409 13.45 0.54 0.85
N SER A 410 14.55 1.17 0.48
CA SER A 410 15.90 0.66 0.76
C SER A 410 16.35 1.06 2.16
N ASN A 411 17.16 0.19 2.79
CA ASN A 411 17.72 0.40 4.12
C ASN A 411 16.66 0.80 5.16
N CYS A 412 15.52 0.14 5.14
CA CYS A 412 14.41 0.40 6.04
C CYS A 412 13.97 -0.84 6.81
N VAL A 413 13.13 -0.64 7.81
CA VAL A 413 12.45 -1.69 8.56
C VAL A 413 10.98 -1.68 8.20
N PHE A 414 10.48 -2.73 7.55
CA PHE A 414 9.07 -2.95 7.35
C PHE A 414 8.46 -3.60 8.58
N LEU A 415 7.46 -2.98 9.17
CA LEU A 415 6.62 -3.56 10.20
C LEU A 415 5.28 -3.90 9.56
N LEU A 416 5.04 -5.17 9.28
CA LEU A 416 3.80 -5.63 8.65
C LEU A 416 2.93 -6.29 9.72
N ASP A 417 1.98 -5.54 10.27
CA ASP A 417 1.12 -6.02 11.35
C ASP A 417 -0.21 -6.55 10.81
N GLU A 418 -0.73 -7.64 11.43
CA GLU A 418 -1.95 -8.32 11.05
C GLU A 418 -1.91 -8.89 9.60
N ILE A 419 -0.78 -9.52 9.22
CA ILE A 419 -0.55 -10.05 7.86
C ILE A 419 -1.62 -11.04 7.40
N GLN A 420 -2.30 -11.71 8.32
CA GLN A 420 -3.39 -12.65 8.02
C GLN A 420 -4.63 -12.00 7.38
N SER A 421 -4.67 -10.67 7.28
CA SER A 421 -5.70 -9.94 6.54
C SER A 421 -5.48 -9.96 5.02
N LEU A 422 -4.29 -10.34 4.56
CA LEU A 422 -4.04 -10.57 3.14
C LEU A 422 -4.81 -11.83 2.65
N PRO A 423 -5.06 -11.95 1.35
CA PRO A 423 -5.58 -13.20 0.79
C PRO A 423 -4.64 -14.38 1.07
N PRO A 424 -5.12 -15.49 1.65
CA PRO A 424 -4.25 -16.59 2.09
C PRO A 424 -3.35 -17.21 1.00
N ARG A 425 -3.80 -17.23 -0.25
CA ARG A 425 -3.03 -17.71 -1.41
C ARG A 425 -1.77 -16.89 -1.71
N LEU A 426 -1.69 -15.68 -1.12
CA LEU A 426 -0.61 -14.73 -1.35
C LEU A 426 0.39 -14.66 -0.18
N TYR A 427 0.11 -15.27 1.00
CA TYR A 427 0.99 -15.17 2.17
C TYR A 427 2.43 -15.56 1.86
N GLY A 428 2.62 -16.82 1.45
CA GLY A 428 3.95 -17.34 1.16
C GLY A 428 4.63 -16.59 0.02
N PHE A 429 3.86 -16.20 -1.00
CA PHE A 429 4.38 -15.42 -2.12
C PHE A 429 4.91 -14.06 -1.66
N PHE A 430 4.11 -13.28 -0.94
CA PHE A 430 4.52 -11.94 -0.52
C PHE A 430 5.69 -11.96 0.44
N VAL A 431 5.74 -12.92 1.35
CA VAL A 431 6.86 -13.01 2.30
C VAL A 431 8.14 -13.43 1.59
N ALA A 432 8.07 -14.37 0.63
CA ALA A 432 9.23 -14.74 -0.19
C ALA A 432 9.69 -13.62 -1.13
N TYR A 433 8.74 -12.88 -1.73
CA TYR A 433 9.03 -11.68 -2.51
C TYR A 433 9.73 -10.60 -1.68
N LEU A 434 9.20 -10.34 -0.48
CA LEU A 434 9.74 -9.36 0.45
C LEU A 434 11.13 -9.77 0.96
N ASP A 435 11.37 -11.06 1.20
CA ASP A 435 12.69 -11.58 1.55
C ASP A 435 13.72 -11.26 0.45
N LYS A 436 13.36 -11.54 -0.82
CA LYS A 436 14.23 -11.20 -1.95
C LYS A 436 14.47 -9.71 -2.08
N PHE A 437 13.42 -8.91 -1.91
CA PHE A 437 13.52 -7.46 -1.92
C PHE A 437 14.43 -6.94 -0.80
N CYS A 438 14.24 -7.39 0.44
CA CYS A 438 15.06 -7.00 1.58
C CYS A 438 16.53 -7.39 1.38
N LYS A 439 16.82 -8.59 0.85
CA LYS A 439 18.18 -9.04 0.53
C LYS A 439 18.86 -8.17 -0.54
N LEU A 440 18.09 -7.65 -1.50
CA LEU A 440 18.63 -6.76 -2.54
C LEU A 440 18.83 -5.33 -2.05
N THR A 441 17.98 -4.84 -1.16
CA THR A 441 17.93 -3.43 -0.74
C THR A 441 18.55 -3.16 0.63
N GLY A 442 19.05 -4.19 1.31
CA GLY A 442 19.56 -4.07 2.68
C GLY A 442 18.51 -3.73 3.71
N SER A 443 17.23 -3.99 3.40
CA SER A 443 16.11 -3.73 4.29
C SER A 443 15.79 -4.94 5.17
N PHE A 444 14.93 -4.74 6.16
CA PHE A 444 14.49 -5.77 7.09
C PHE A 444 12.96 -5.77 7.16
N ALA A 445 12.35 -6.91 7.44
CA ALA A 445 10.92 -6.96 7.67
C ALA A 445 10.55 -7.83 8.87
N ILE A 446 9.58 -7.34 9.63
CA ILE A 446 8.96 -8.06 10.74
C ILE A 446 7.50 -8.27 10.36
N VAL A 447 7.13 -9.52 10.16
CA VAL A 447 5.77 -9.93 9.83
C VAL A 447 5.09 -10.31 11.13
N SER A 448 4.08 -9.54 11.55
CA SER A 448 3.37 -9.73 12.81
C SER A 448 1.98 -10.30 12.59
N THR A 449 1.57 -11.18 13.48
CA THR A 449 0.26 -11.82 13.43
C THR A 449 -0.19 -12.28 14.81
N ALA A 450 -1.51 -12.32 15.02
CA ALA A 450 -2.13 -13.01 16.14
C ALA A 450 -2.49 -14.47 15.81
N THR A 451 -2.37 -14.84 14.54
CA THR A 451 -2.66 -16.18 14.00
C THR A 451 -1.37 -16.82 13.50
N GLN A 452 -1.41 -18.04 13.02
CA GLN A 452 -0.23 -18.71 12.44
C GLN A 452 -0.41 -18.94 10.93
N PRO A 453 -0.35 -17.90 10.09
CA PRO A 453 -0.39 -18.11 8.66
C PRO A 453 0.81 -18.96 8.23
N ALA A 454 0.61 -19.82 7.24
CA ALA A 454 1.70 -20.57 6.62
C ALA A 454 2.52 -19.62 5.74
N LEU A 455 3.59 -19.05 6.30
CA LEU A 455 4.54 -18.15 5.62
C LEU A 455 5.64 -18.96 4.90
N ARG A 456 5.27 -20.09 4.29
CA ARG A 456 6.18 -21.00 3.59
C ARG A 456 5.74 -21.19 2.14
N LEU A 457 6.64 -21.67 1.32
CA LEU A 457 6.28 -22.14 -0.02
C LEU A 457 5.53 -23.47 0.08
N PRO A 458 4.60 -23.76 -0.84
CA PRO A 458 3.91 -25.05 -0.88
C PRO A 458 4.89 -26.20 -1.08
N ASP A 459 4.67 -27.33 -0.36
CA ASP A 459 5.62 -28.44 -0.32
C ASP A 459 5.83 -29.08 -1.70
N ASP A 460 4.78 -29.18 -2.50
CA ASP A 460 4.79 -29.87 -3.79
C ASP A 460 4.97 -28.93 -5.00
N ASN A 461 5.11 -27.62 -4.78
CA ASN A 461 5.26 -26.64 -5.86
C ASN A 461 6.74 -26.43 -6.22
N LYS A 462 7.22 -27.19 -7.21
CA LYS A 462 8.60 -27.11 -7.70
C LYS A 462 8.92 -25.74 -8.33
N GLU A 463 7.99 -25.16 -9.08
CA GLU A 463 8.17 -23.86 -9.73
C GLU A 463 8.36 -22.75 -8.70
N ALA A 464 7.57 -22.73 -7.62
CA ALA A 464 7.75 -21.79 -6.54
C ALA A 464 9.11 -21.92 -5.85
N LYS A 465 9.60 -23.15 -5.66
CA LYS A 465 10.93 -23.41 -5.08
C LYS A 465 12.06 -22.98 -6.00
N GLU A 466 11.92 -23.13 -7.30
CA GLU A 466 12.90 -22.64 -8.28
C GLU A 466 12.87 -21.12 -8.37
N PHE A 467 11.68 -20.50 -8.37
CA PHE A 467 11.51 -19.06 -8.44
C PHE A 467 12.07 -18.33 -7.19
N PHE A 468 11.89 -18.94 -6.02
CA PHE A 468 12.37 -18.44 -4.74
C PHE A 468 13.49 -19.32 -4.16
N LEU A 469 14.49 -19.66 -4.98
CA LEU A 469 15.53 -20.63 -4.64
C LEU A 469 16.23 -20.34 -3.30
N ASP A 470 16.52 -19.05 -3.02
CA ASP A 470 17.23 -18.61 -1.82
C ASP A 470 16.28 -18.24 -0.66
N TYR A 471 15.00 -18.57 -0.76
CA TYR A 471 14.03 -18.25 0.27
C TYR A 471 14.19 -19.16 1.49
N GLU A 472 14.35 -18.55 2.63
CA GLU A 472 14.26 -19.19 3.94
C GLU A 472 13.02 -18.66 4.67
N GLN A 473 12.37 -19.56 5.44
CA GLN A 473 11.24 -19.15 6.27
C GLN A 473 11.65 -18.04 7.24
N PRO A 474 10.72 -17.11 7.59
CA PRO A 474 11.01 -16.07 8.55
C PRO A 474 11.54 -16.61 9.88
N PHE A 475 12.52 -15.92 10.46
CA PHE A 475 13.07 -16.29 11.75
C PHE A 475 12.05 -16.00 12.85
N LYS A 476 11.67 -17.03 13.60
CA LYS A 476 10.66 -16.94 14.67
C LYS A 476 11.22 -16.24 15.89
N LEU A 477 10.56 -15.17 16.31
CA LEU A 477 11.00 -14.34 17.43
C LEU A 477 10.51 -14.83 18.78
N LEU A 478 9.41 -15.57 18.84
CA LEU A 478 8.80 -16.05 20.08
C LEU A 478 8.43 -17.52 19.99
N SER A 479 8.47 -18.17 21.15
CA SER A 479 7.91 -19.50 21.34
C SER A 479 6.39 -19.45 21.42
N LEU A 480 5.74 -20.48 20.87
CA LEU A 480 4.29 -20.63 20.96
C LEU A 480 3.79 -20.96 22.37
N SER A 481 4.69 -21.33 23.29
CA SER A 481 4.36 -21.59 24.69
C SER A 481 3.71 -20.40 25.42
N HIS A 482 3.90 -19.17 24.90
CA HIS A 482 3.22 -17.99 25.45
C HIS A 482 1.71 -18.04 25.34
N TYR A 483 1.17 -18.80 24.38
CA TYR A 483 -0.29 -19.00 24.24
C TYR A 483 -0.87 -19.88 25.34
N GLU A 484 -0.03 -20.70 25.99
CA GLU A 484 -0.43 -21.55 27.13
C GLU A 484 -0.45 -20.78 28.44
N ASN A 485 0.11 -19.56 28.49
CA ASN A 485 0.15 -18.76 29.70
C ASN A 485 -1.29 -18.36 30.14
N PRO A 486 -1.70 -18.68 31.38
CA PRO A 486 -3.06 -18.40 31.87
C PRO A 486 -3.52 -16.95 31.73
N VAL A 487 -2.59 -16.00 31.73
CA VAL A 487 -2.89 -14.56 31.55
C VAL A 487 -3.49 -14.25 30.18
N PHE A 488 -3.20 -15.08 29.17
CA PHE A 488 -3.74 -14.96 27.80
C PHE A 488 -4.86 -15.97 27.52
N ASN A 489 -5.35 -16.71 28.50
CA ASN A 489 -6.49 -17.62 28.35
C ASN A 489 -7.75 -16.99 28.95
N ARG A 490 -8.28 -15.95 28.28
CA ARG A 490 -9.23 -14.98 28.79
C ARG A 490 -10.69 -15.29 28.49
N TYR A 491 -10.98 -16.16 27.53
CA TYR A 491 -12.34 -16.49 27.12
C TYR A 491 -12.52 -17.97 26.76
N THR A 492 -13.77 -18.40 26.78
CA THR A 492 -14.23 -19.70 26.26
C THR A 492 -14.99 -19.49 24.97
N VAL A 493 -14.95 -20.46 24.06
CA VAL A 493 -15.67 -20.44 22.78
C VAL A 493 -16.68 -21.56 22.76
N GLU A 494 -17.95 -21.22 22.64
CA GLU A 494 -19.07 -22.11 22.41
C GLU A 494 -19.44 -22.10 20.92
N VAL A 495 -19.54 -23.27 20.30
CA VAL A 495 -19.86 -23.39 18.87
C VAL A 495 -21.28 -23.97 18.72
N GLN A 496 -22.23 -23.14 18.27
CA GLN A 496 -23.58 -23.59 17.98
C GLN A 496 -23.65 -24.23 16.59
N LYS A 497 -23.97 -25.52 16.54
CA LYS A 497 -24.01 -26.29 15.28
C LYS A 497 -25.31 -26.11 14.51
N SER A 498 -26.40 -25.76 15.18
CA SER A 498 -27.70 -25.50 14.57
C SER A 498 -27.71 -24.15 13.86
N ILE A 499 -28.42 -24.06 12.75
CA ILE A 499 -28.72 -22.80 12.09
C ILE A 499 -29.83 -22.10 12.84
N ILE A 500 -29.63 -20.83 13.15
CA ILE A 500 -30.63 -19.97 13.83
C ILE A 500 -30.94 -18.77 12.96
N ASP A 501 -32.13 -18.19 13.15
CA ASP A 501 -32.52 -16.94 12.53
C ASP A 501 -32.20 -15.71 13.42
N ILE A 502 -32.49 -14.51 12.92
CA ILE A 502 -32.20 -13.24 13.62
C ILE A 502 -33.03 -13.11 14.91
N GLU A 503 -34.27 -13.56 14.93
CA GLU A 503 -35.14 -13.47 16.11
C GLU A 503 -34.64 -14.40 17.24
N GLN A 504 -34.26 -15.62 16.90
CA GLN A 504 -33.66 -16.57 17.86
C GLN A 504 -32.35 -16.02 18.43
N LEU A 505 -31.49 -15.40 17.60
CA LEU A 505 -30.31 -14.72 18.08
C LEU A 505 -30.67 -13.55 18.99
N GLY A 506 -31.63 -12.73 18.60
CA GLY A 506 -32.14 -11.61 19.40
C GLY A 506 -32.61 -12.03 20.80
N LEU A 507 -33.38 -13.14 20.88
CA LEU A 507 -33.81 -13.70 22.16
C LEU A 507 -32.60 -14.15 23.02
N GLN A 508 -31.58 -14.79 22.42
CA GLN A 508 -30.38 -15.17 23.17
C GLN A 508 -29.67 -13.94 23.74
N VAL A 509 -29.50 -12.88 22.94
CA VAL A 509 -28.85 -11.63 23.35
C VAL A 509 -29.62 -10.92 24.46
N LEU A 510 -30.97 -10.90 24.39
CA LEU A 510 -31.81 -10.27 25.42
C LEU A 510 -31.69 -11.00 26.77
N GLN A 511 -31.51 -12.33 26.76
CA GLN A 511 -31.35 -13.14 27.97
C GLN A 511 -30.00 -12.94 28.67
N GLU A 512 -29.00 -12.40 28.00
CA GLU A 512 -27.70 -12.15 28.62
C GLU A 512 -27.80 -11.01 29.65
N GLU A 513 -27.28 -11.23 30.85
CA GLU A 513 -27.29 -10.22 31.91
C GLU A 513 -26.18 -9.17 31.76
N LYS A 514 -25.09 -9.56 31.12
CA LYS A 514 -23.88 -8.73 30.90
C LYS A 514 -24.00 -7.97 29.59
N SER A 515 -23.12 -6.98 29.41
CA SER A 515 -22.97 -6.28 28.12
C SER A 515 -22.54 -7.23 27.01
N VAL A 516 -23.11 -7.07 25.83
CA VAL A 516 -22.94 -7.99 24.69
C VAL A 516 -22.41 -7.25 23.47
N LEU A 517 -21.41 -7.82 22.83
CA LEU A 517 -20.98 -7.45 21.48
C LEU A 517 -21.49 -8.51 20.50
N VAL A 518 -22.23 -8.09 19.48
CA VAL A 518 -22.69 -8.99 18.40
C VAL A 518 -22.01 -8.58 17.09
N ILE A 519 -21.35 -9.52 16.43
CA ILE A 519 -20.69 -9.28 15.15
C ILE A 519 -21.29 -10.18 14.08
N LEU A 520 -21.90 -9.56 13.07
CA LEU A 520 -22.60 -10.22 11.99
C LEU A 520 -21.91 -10.00 10.65
N ASN A 521 -22.17 -10.88 9.69
CA ASN A 521 -21.51 -10.85 8.39
C ASN A 521 -22.14 -9.85 7.41
N THR A 522 -23.42 -9.49 7.57
CA THR A 522 -24.10 -8.57 6.66
C THR A 522 -24.61 -7.32 7.38
N ILE A 523 -24.65 -6.21 6.65
CA ILE A 523 -25.20 -4.95 7.16
C ILE A 523 -26.70 -5.10 7.45
N GLN A 524 -27.41 -5.82 6.59
CA GLN A 524 -28.85 -6.02 6.76
C GLN A 524 -29.14 -6.80 8.05
N ASP A 525 -28.49 -7.91 8.28
CA ASP A 525 -28.67 -8.67 9.51
C ASP A 525 -28.37 -7.81 10.77
N THR A 526 -27.39 -6.88 10.69
CA THR A 526 -27.13 -5.95 11.81
C THR A 526 -28.28 -4.99 12.05
N LYS A 527 -28.96 -4.51 10.99
CA LYS A 527 -30.13 -3.63 11.09
C LYS A 527 -31.34 -4.40 11.61
N ASP A 528 -31.56 -5.60 11.11
CA ASP A 528 -32.73 -6.45 11.53
C ASP A 528 -32.61 -6.83 13.00
N LEU A 529 -31.42 -7.24 13.45
CA LEU A 529 -31.16 -7.53 14.85
C LEU A 529 -31.30 -6.26 15.73
N TYR A 530 -30.83 -5.11 15.26
CA TYR A 530 -30.96 -3.85 15.96
C TYR A 530 -32.44 -3.49 16.18
N ASN A 531 -33.27 -3.59 15.15
CA ASN A 531 -34.70 -3.32 15.23
C ASN A 531 -35.38 -4.27 16.22
N PHE A 532 -35.11 -5.59 16.08
CA PHE A 532 -35.68 -6.59 16.99
C PHE A 532 -35.34 -6.32 18.47
N ILE A 533 -34.08 -5.99 18.77
CA ILE A 533 -33.63 -5.73 20.15
C ILE A 533 -34.22 -4.42 20.68
N THR A 534 -34.28 -3.35 19.87
CA THR A 534 -34.83 -2.05 20.30
C THR A 534 -36.34 -2.06 20.51
N GLU A 535 -37.08 -2.98 19.88
CA GLU A 535 -38.51 -3.22 20.15
C GLU A 535 -38.73 -3.90 21.51
N ASN A 536 -37.75 -4.63 22.03
CA ASN A 536 -37.84 -5.44 23.25
C ASN A 536 -37.02 -4.95 24.43
N MET A 537 -36.20 -3.89 24.27
CA MET A 537 -35.30 -3.32 25.26
C MET A 537 -35.19 -1.80 25.08
N ASP A 538 -34.91 -1.07 26.17
CA ASP A 538 -34.63 0.37 26.09
C ASP A 538 -33.52 0.65 25.08
N ASP A 539 -33.82 1.44 24.06
CA ASP A 539 -32.98 1.73 22.91
C ASP A 539 -31.76 2.58 23.25
N THR A 540 -31.74 3.24 24.41
CA THR A 540 -30.60 4.10 24.82
C THR A 540 -29.27 3.35 25.00
N ASN A 541 -29.32 2.05 25.25
CA ASN A 541 -28.16 1.19 25.50
C ASN A 541 -27.86 0.24 24.33
N VAL A 542 -28.63 0.32 23.24
CA VAL A 542 -28.39 -0.46 22.02
C VAL A 542 -27.73 0.41 20.97
N LEU A 543 -26.60 -0.02 20.47
CA LEU A 543 -25.80 0.71 19.48
C LEU A 543 -25.59 -0.15 18.23
N LEU A 544 -25.83 0.44 17.08
CA LEU A 544 -25.55 -0.16 15.76
C LEU A 544 -24.32 0.45 15.13
N LEU A 545 -23.41 -0.37 14.56
CA LEU A 545 -22.17 0.04 13.95
C LEU A 545 -21.88 -0.76 12.68
N ASN A 546 -21.87 -0.10 11.52
CA ASN A 546 -21.51 -0.71 10.24
C ASN A 546 -20.97 0.35 9.26
N THR A 547 -20.66 -0.03 8.03
CA THR A 547 -20.09 0.88 7.03
C THR A 547 -21.07 1.89 6.45
N HIS A 548 -22.39 1.79 6.72
CA HIS A 548 -23.41 2.78 6.34
C HIS A 548 -23.41 4.03 7.23
N PHE A 549 -22.55 4.06 8.27
CA PHE A 549 -22.34 5.26 9.07
C PHE A 549 -21.14 6.04 8.57
N THR A 550 -21.20 7.36 8.70
CA THR A 550 -20.03 8.21 8.44
C THR A 550 -18.87 7.82 9.36
N PRO A 551 -17.61 8.00 8.93
CA PRO A 551 -16.46 7.75 9.79
C PRO A 551 -16.53 8.49 11.14
N ARG A 552 -17.01 9.74 11.13
CA ARG A 552 -17.24 10.54 12.34
C ARG A 552 -18.21 9.86 13.30
N ASP A 553 -19.36 9.42 12.78
CA ASP A 553 -20.41 8.83 13.63
C ASP A 553 -20.01 7.45 14.15
N ARG A 554 -19.24 6.69 13.35
CA ARG A 554 -18.62 5.44 13.82
C ARG A 554 -17.70 5.68 15.02
N SER A 555 -16.82 6.68 14.94
CA SER A 555 -15.93 7.04 16.04
C SER A 555 -16.70 7.49 17.28
N LEU A 556 -17.76 8.27 17.09
CA LEU A 556 -18.62 8.73 18.19
C LEU A 556 -19.36 7.56 18.85
N LYS A 557 -19.90 6.62 18.08
CA LYS A 557 -20.58 5.42 18.61
C LYS A 557 -19.63 4.53 19.41
N ILE A 558 -18.40 4.32 18.93
CA ILE A 558 -17.38 3.59 19.66
C ILE A 558 -17.04 4.31 20.98
N TYR A 559 -16.89 5.63 20.94
CA TYR A 559 -16.68 6.43 22.15
C TYR A 559 -17.84 6.28 23.16
N LEU A 560 -19.09 6.36 22.69
CA LEU A 560 -20.28 6.17 23.52
C LEU A 560 -20.34 4.77 24.13
N ALA A 561 -20.07 3.73 23.35
CA ALA A 561 -20.00 2.37 23.86
C ALA A 561 -18.95 2.23 24.98
N LYS A 562 -17.73 2.75 24.75
CA LYS A 562 -16.67 2.75 25.76
C LYS A 562 -17.04 3.52 27.03
N ARG A 563 -17.69 4.67 26.89
CA ARG A 563 -18.12 5.50 28.03
C ARG A 563 -19.16 4.75 28.87
N LYS A 564 -20.21 4.21 28.24
CA LYS A 564 -21.27 3.43 28.92
C LYS A 564 -20.71 2.18 29.61
N LEU A 565 -19.84 1.41 28.95
CA LEU A 565 -19.16 0.27 29.56
C LEU A 565 -18.34 0.65 30.80
N ARG A 566 -17.66 1.81 30.80
CA ARG A 566 -16.91 2.32 31.97
C ARG A 566 -17.83 2.75 33.10
N GLN A 567 -19.05 3.21 32.80
CA GLN A 567 -20.07 3.58 33.78
C GLN A 567 -20.77 2.35 34.41
N GLY A 568 -20.54 1.16 33.85
CA GLY A 568 -21.16 -0.08 34.29
C GLY A 568 -22.54 -0.32 33.66
N ASP A 569 -22.92 0.46 32.66
CA ASP A 569 -24.20 0.26 31.96
C ASP A 569 -24.16 -1.06 31.19
N LYS A 570 -25.32 -1.75 31.11
CA LYS A 570 -25.53 -2.87 30.22
C LYS A 570 -25.65 -2.33 28.79
N VAL A 571 -24.69 -2.66 27.90
CA VAL A 571 -24.62 -2.19 26.51
C VAL A 571 -24.74 -3.38 25.57
N VAL A 572 -25.58 -3.25 24.54
CA VAL A 572 -25.60 -4.14 23.39
C VAL A 572 -25.03 -3.38 22.19
N LEU A 573 -23.89 -3.82 21.70
CA LEU A 573 -23.28 -3.27 20.49
C LEU A 573 -23.39 -4.28 19.36
N ILE A 574 -24.13 -3.93 18.31
CA ILE A 574 -24.31 -4.75 17.11
C ILE A 574 -23.43 -4.17 16.00
N SER A 575 -22.56 -4.99 15.43
CA SER A 575 -21.62 -4.52 14.42
C SER A 575 -21.40 -5.53 13.29
N THR A 576 -20.87 -5.07 12.18
CA THR A 576 -20.21 -5.92 11.18
C THR A 576 -18.73 -6.14 11.58
N GLN A 577 -17.96 -6.84 10.73
CA GLN A 577 -16.51 -7.07 10.93
C GLN A 577 -15.68 -5.80 11.17
N LEU A 578 -16.25 -4.64 10.98
CA LEU A 578 -15.61 -3.34 11.19
C LEU A 578 -14.98 -3.18 12.59
N ILE A 579 -15.51 -3.87 13.60
CA ILE A 579 -15.01 -3.80 14.98
C ILE A 579 -13.88 -4.79 15.27
N GLU A 580 -13.64 -5.76 14.39
CA GLU A 580 -12.63 -6.82 14.59
C GLU A 580 -11.21 -6.25 14.64
N ALA A 581 -10.94 -5.22 13.85
CA ALA A 581 -9.64 -4.59 13.74
C ALA A 581 -9.69 -3.09 14.06
N GLY A 582 -8.66 -2.55 14.71
CA GLY A 582 -8.50 -1.12 14.96
C GLY A 582 -9.41 -0.51 16.03
N VAL A 583 -10.19 -1.29 16.76
CA VAL A 583 -11.05 -0.79 17.83
C VAL A 583 -10.63 -1.40 19.16
N ASP A 584 -10.22 -0.53 20.10
CA ASP A 584 -9.92 -0.95 21.46
C ASP A 584 -11.19 -0.95 22.30
N ILE A 585 -11.92 -2.06 22.30
CA ILE A 585 -13.15 -2.26 23.07
C ILE A 585 -13.10 -3.63 23.76
N ASP A 586 -13.78 -3.73 24.90
CA ASP A 586 -13.74 -4.90 25.78
C ASP A 586 -15.15 -5.24 26.27
N PHE A 587 -15.62 -6.43 25.92
CA PHE A 587 -16.95 -6.93 26.31
C PHE A 587 -16.84 -8.25 27.05
N PRO A 588 -17.68 -8.54 28.06
CA PRO A 588 -17.70 -9.82 28.76
C PRO A 588 -18.33 -10.96 27.92
N VAL A 589 -19.23 -10.65 27.00
CA VAL A 589 -19.92 -11.62 26.14
C VAL A 589 -19.84 -11.15 24.69
N LEU A 590 -19.57 -12.10 23.77
CA LEU A 590 -19.51 -11.84 22.34
C LEU A 590 -20.24 -12.93 21.57
N TYR A 591 -21.12 -12.53 20.67
CA TYR A 591 -21.74 -13.38 19.66
C TYR A 591 -21.13 -13.09 18.29
N ARG A 592 -20.71 -14.13 17.57
CA ARG A 592 -20.11 -14.02 16.24
C ARG A 592 -20.80 -14.94 15.25
N ASP A 593 -21.41 -14.37 14.21
CA ASP A 593 -21.86 -15.16 13.07
C ASP A 593 -20.68 -15.87 12.41
N PHE A 594 -20.88 -17.12 11.99
CA PHE A 594 -19.82 -17.98 11.49
C PHE A 594 -19.05 -17.34 10.32
N ALA A 595 -17.73 -17.31 10.45
CA ALA A 595 -16.79 -16.67 9.54
C ALA A 595 -15.50 -17.49 9.40
N THR A 596 -14.51 -16.96 8.69
CA THR A 596 -13.19 -17.57 8.68
C THR A 596 -12.56 -17.58 10.08
N ILE A 597 -11.70 -18.55 10.35
CA ILE A 597 -11.05 -18.70 11.67
C ILE A 597 -10.31 -17.42 12.05
N SER A 598 -9.61 -16.76 11.12
CA SER A 598 -8.91 -15.50 11.38
C SER A 598 -9.84 -14.41 11.88
N SER A 599 -11.03 -14.29 11.28
CA SER A 599 -12.06 -13.32 11.69
C SER A 599 -12.67 -13.67 13.06
N ILE A 600 -12.94 -14.96 13.32
CA ILE A 600 -13.44 -15.40 14.64
C ILE A 600 -12.42 -15.08 15.74
N VAL A 601 -11.13 -15.34 15.53
CA VAL A 601 -10.06 -15.05 16.50
C VAL A 601 -9.92 -13.56 16.76
N GLN A 602 -10.00 -12.72 15.71
CA GLN A 602 -9.94 -11.27 15.85
C GLN A 602 -11.14 -10.72 16.63
N SER A 603 -12.35 -11.26 16.36
CA SER A 603 -13.57 -10.95 17.10
C SER A 603 -13.43 -11.36 18.56
N ALA A 604 -13.05 -12.62 18.83
CA ALA A 604 -12.89 -13.16 20.18
C ALA A 604 -11.87 -12.36 21.00
N GLY A 605 -10.83 -11.80 20.36
CA GLY A 605 -9.89 -10.86 20.96
C GLY A 605 -10.52 -9.55 21.50
N ARG A 606 -11.81 -9.31 21.31
CA ARG A 606 -12.61 -8.21 21.90
C ARG A 606 -13.36 -8.65 23.16
N CYS A 607 -13.33 -9.93 23.49
CA CYS A 607 -13.93 -10.52 24.66
C CYS A 607 -12.93 -10.63 25.81
N ASN A 608 -13.21 -10.02 26.94
CA ASN A 608 -12.32 -9.93 28.12
C ASN A 608 -10.87 -9.55 27.76
N ARG A 609 -10.74 -8.59 26.83
CA ARG A 609 -9.48 -8.20 26.19
C ARG A 609 -8.37 -7.83 27.18
N ASN A 610 -8.76 -7.17 28.27
CA ASN A 610 -7.83 -6.66 29.27
C ASN A 610 -7.63 -7.61 30.46
N GLY A 611 -8.29 -8.77 30.46
CA GLY A 611 -8.22 -9.73 31.56
C GLY A 611 -8.69 -9.14 32.91
N LYS A 612 -9.57 -8.14 32.87
CA LYS A 612 -10.06 -7.47 34.09
C LYS A 612 -11.15 -8.24 34.81
N ASN A 613 -11.88 -9.07 34.10
CA ASN A 613 -12.93 -9.89 34.68
C ASN A 613 -12.31 -11.12 35.37
N ALA A 614 -12.72 -11.38 36.60
CA ALA A 614 -12.29 -12.57 37.34
C ALA A 614 -12.75 -13.87 36.66
N GLU A 615 -13.88 -13.80 35.96
CA GLU A 615 -14.42 -14.90 35.15
C GLU A 615 -13.94 -14.75 33.69
N LYS A 616 -13.76 -15.88 32.99
CA LYS A 616 -13.51 -15.88 31.56
C LYS A 616 -14.66 -15.24 30.81
N GLY A 617 -14.35 -14.53 29.74
CA GLY A 617 -15.36 -14.05 28.82
C GLY A 617 -16.01 -15.20 28.05
N LYS A 618 -17.20 -14.98 27.54
CA LYS A 618 -17.98 -15.94 26.77
C LYS A 618 -18.03 -15.52 25.31
N VAL A 619 -17.56 -16.35 24.40
CA VAL A 619 -17.65 -16.17 22.95
C VAL A 619 -18.57 -17.23 22.40
N VAL A 620 -19.64 -16.84 21.72
CA VAL A 620 -20.61 -17.76 21.10
C VAL A 620 -20.52 -17.61 19.58
N VAL A 621 -20.08 -18.67 18.90
CA VAL A 621 -20.07 -18.73 17.44
C VAL A 621 -21.39 -19.32 16.96
N VAL A 622 -22.21 -18.51 16.30
CA VAL A 622 -23.54 -18.88 15.81
C VAL A 622 -23.54 -19.06 14.29
N ARG A 623 -24.46 -19.85 13.77
CA ARG A 623 -24.68 -20.01 12.33
C ARG A 623 -26.00 -19.34 11.96
N LEU A 624 -25.92 -18.14 11.42
CA LEU A 624 -27.10 -17.47 10.92
C LEU A 624 -27.51 -17.99 9.54
N GLY A 625 -28.80 -18.19 9.37
CA GLY A 625 -29.32 -18.66 8.11
C GLY A 625 -30.84 -18.54 8.03
N THR A 626 -31.37 -18.98 6.91
CA THR A 626 -32.77 -19.16 6.64
C THR A 626 -32.96 -20.57 6.04
N ASN A 627 -34.20 -20.93 5.73
CA ASN A 627 -34.51 -22.16 4.99
C ASN A 627 -33.82 -22.22 3.60
N GLN A 628 -33.25 -21.10 3.12
CA GLN A 628 -32.51 -21.01 1.84
C GLN A 628 -30.99 -21.21 2.00
N GLY A 629 -30.44 -21.34 3.22
CA GLY A 629 -29.05 -21.57 3.50
C GLY A 629 -28.42 -20.62 4.51
N GLU A 630 -27.13 -20.84 4.78
CA GLU A 630 -26.35 -20.03 5.72
C GLU A 630 -25.94 -18.68 5.15
N ARG A 631 -25.93 -17.63 5.99
CA ARG A 631 -25.47 -16.28 5.65
C ARG A 631 -23.98 -16.24 5.25
N SER A 632 -23.14 -17.04 5.88
CA SER A 632 -21.72 -17.13 5.54
C SER A 632 -21.46 -17.45 4.06
N SER A 633 -22.33 -18.25 3.41
CA SER A 633 -22.22 -18.57 1.97
C SER A 633 -22.53 -17.38 1.05
N LEU A 634 -23.18 -16.32 1.55
CA LEU A 634 -23.47 -15.11 0.78
C LEU A 634 -22.25 -14.19 0.69
N ILE A 635 -21.37 -14.23 1.69
CA ILE A 635 -20.19 -13.37 1.80
C ILE A 635 -18.96 -14.04 1.18
N TYR A 636 -18.73 -15.30 1.56
CA TYR A 636 -17.56 -16.06 1.09
C TYR A 636 -17.89 -16.77 -0.22
N ARG A 637 -17.62 -16.07 -1.34
CA ARG A 637 -17.91 -16.54 -2.71
C ARG A 637 -16.62 -16.68 -3.51
N GLY A 638 -16.72 -17.36 -4.66
CA GLY A 638 -15.57 -17.55 -5.53
C GLY A 638 -14.40 -18.23 -4.80
N PRO A 639 -13.20 -17.64 -4.86
CA PRO A 639 -12.00 -18.19 -4.21
C PRO A 639 -12.12 -18.34 -2.70
N ASP A 640 -12.93 -17.50 -2.04
CA ASP A 640 -13.06 -17.49 -0.58
C ASP A 640 -14.01 -18.58 -0.05
N LYS A 641 -14.73 -19.28 -0.95
CA LYS A 641 -15.61 -20.39 -0.59
C LYS A 641 -14.85 -21.54 0.10
N GLU A 642 -13.64 -21.80 -0.34
CA GLU A 642 -12.78 -22.82 0.28
C GLU A 642 -12.36 -22.43 1.70
N LEU A 643 -12.15 -21.13 1.96
CA LEU A 643 -11.78 -20.64 3.29
C LEU A 643 -12.84 -20.94 4.35
N ILE A 644 -14.11 -20.74 4.01
CA ILE A 644 -15.22 -21.00 4.94
C ILE A 644 -15.40 -22.53 5.15
N LYS A 645 -15.18 -23.33 4.12
CA LYS A 645 -15.21 -24.79 4.21
C LYS A 645 -14.13 -25.31 5.18
N PHE A 646 -12.86 -24.90 4.99
CA PHE A 646 -11.76 -25.29 5.86
C PHE A 646 -11.92 -24.78 7.30
N SER A 647 -12.47 -23.55 7.45
CA SER A 647 -12.79 -23.01 8.77
C SER A 647 -13.81 -23.89 9.49
N ARG A 648 -14.83 -24.34 8.76
CA ARG A 648 -15.88 -25.22 9.31
C ARG A 648 -15.33 -26.57 9.75
N GLU A 649 -14.56 -27.22 8.89
CA GLU A 649 -13.93 -28.50 9.21
C GLU A 649 -13.04 -28.39 10.45
N SER A 650 -12.17 -27.38 10.53
CA SER A 650 -11.24 -27.20 11.65
C SER A 650 -11.94 -26.85 12.97
N PHE A 651 -13.02 -26.06 12.91
CA PHE A 651 -13.76 -25.63 14.11
C PHE A 651 -14.69 -26.73 14.67
N TYR A 652 -15.38 -27.46 13.79
CA TYR A 652 -16.33 -28.48 14.25
C TYR A 652 -15.67 -29.76 14.72
N GLU A 653 -14.46 -30.05 14.25
CA GLU A 653 -13.65 -31.12 14.82
C GLU A 653 -13.27 -30.86 16.28
N SER A 654 -13.04 -29.57 16.63
CA SER A 654 -12.60 -29.16 17.97
C SER A 654 -13.76 -28.97 18.96
N GLY A 655 -14.98 -28.61 18.50
CA GLY A 655 -16.12 -28.32 19.38
C GLY A 655 -15.92 -27.08 20.25
N ASN A 656 -16.50 -27.08 21.47
CA ASN A 656 -16.26 -26.01 22.44
C ASN A 656 -14.81 -26.02 22.91
N CYS A 657 -14.18 -24.85 22.98
CA CYS A 657 -12.76 -24.73 23.27
C CYS A 657 -12.45 -23.47 24.09
N GLU A 658 -11.22 -23.36 24.56
CA GLU A 658 -10.69 -22.16 25.22
C GLU A 658 -9.78 -21.35 24.27
N GLU A 659 -9.45 -20.11 24.63
CA GLU A 659 -8.53 -19.25 23.87
C GLU A 659 -7.20 -19.96 23.51
N LYS A 660 -6.61 -20.72 24.46
CA LYS A 660 -5.37 -21.47 24.24
C LYS A 660 -5.48 -22.53 23.12
N ASP A 661 -6.67 -23.09 22.91
CA ASP A 661 -6.89 -24.16 21.93
C ASP A 661 -7.02 -23.59 20.50
N MET A 662 -7.35 -22.30 20.39
CA MET A 662 -7.51 -21.60 19.09
C MET A 662 -6.24 -21.65 18.24
N LEU A 663 -5.07 -21.73 18.88
CA LEU A 663 -3.80 -21.83 18.15
C LEU A 663 -3.70 -23.09 17.29
N ASN A 664 -4.09 -24.24 17.84
CA ASN A 664 -4.06 -25.53 17.13
C ASN A 664 -5.09 -25.55 15.99
N ILE A 665 -6.27 -24.97 16.23
CA ILE A 665 -7.32 -24.84 15.21
C ILE A 665 -6.82 -24.01 14.03
N GLN A 666 -6.16 -22.88 14.32
CA GLN A 666 -5.57 -22.01 13.30
C GLN A 666 -4.46 -22.71 12.51
N LYS A 667 -3.57 -23.43 13.19
CA LYS A 667 -2.49 -24.18 12.55
C LYS A 667 -3.05 -25.17 11.53
N THR A 668 -4.02 -25.99 11.93
CA THR A 668 -4.68 -26.97 11.05
C THR A 668 -5.34 -26.28 9.84
N PHE A 669 -5.99 -25.13 10.06
CA PHE A 669 -6.62 -24.35 9.00
C PHE A 669 -5.60 -23.83 7.97
N PHE A 670 -4.51 -23.20 8.43
CA PHE A 670 -3.51 -22.65 7.53
C PHE A 670 -2.67 -23.69 6.81
N GLU A 671 -2.44 -24.86 7.41
CA GLU A 671 -1.81 -25.99 6.75
C GLU A 671 -2.68 -26.52 5.59
N LYS A 672 -3.99 -26.63 5.78
CA LYS A 672 -4.93 -27.00 4.70
C LYS A 672 -4.90 -25.99 3.56
N ILE A 673 -4.91 -24.69 3.88
CA ILE A 673 -4.88 -23.60 2.89
C ILE A 673 -3.60 -23.60 2.08
N CYS A 674 -2.44 -23.69 2.71
CA CYS A 674 -1.14 -23.62 2.04
C CYS A 674 -0.99 -24.66 0.93
N ASN A 675 -1.56 -25.84 1.15
CA ASN A 675 -1.41 -26.98 0.23
C ASN A 675 -2.52 -27.06 -0.84
N GLN A 676 -3.61 -26.32 -0.70
CA GLN A 676 -4.79 -26.47 -1.57
C GLN A 676 -5.08 -25.23 -2.43
N LEU A 677 -4.58 -24.04 -2.05
CA LEU A 677 -4.77 -22.82 -2.85
C LEU A 677 -3.67 -22.66 -3.89
N ILE A 678 -4.02 -22.10 -5.06
CA ILE A 678 -3.05 -21.84 -6.12
C ILE A 678 -2.14 -20.71 -5.68
N PHE A 679 -0.87 -21.03 -5.49
CA PHE A 679 0.16 -20.12 -5.02
C PHE A 679 0.42 -18.97 -6.03
N GLY A 680 0.37 -17.73 -5.56
CA GLY A 680 0.60 -16.55 -6.40
C GLY A 680 -0.51 -16.20 -7.38
N ALA A 681 -1.66 -16.88 -7.34
CA ALA A 681 -2.79 -16.60 -8.23
C ALA A 681 -3.47 -15.27 -7.88
N TYR A 682 -3.83 -14.49 -8.91
CA TYR A 682 -4.51 -13.20 -8.77
C TYR A 682 -5.47 -12.90 -9.93
N GLY A 683 -6.27 -11.82 -9.79
CA GLY A 683 -7.24 -11.38 -10.79
C GLY A 683 -8.63 -11.99 -10.60
N GLU A 684 -9.59 -11.53 -11.42
CA GLU A 684 -11.03 -11.77 -11.21
C GLU A 684 -11.40 -13.26 -11.20
N GLU A 685 -10.75 -14.07 -12.03
CA GLU A 685 -11.02 -15.49 -12.14
C GLU A 685 -9.82 -16.35 -11.70
N LEU A 686 -8.83 -15.74 -11.03
CA LEU A 686 -7.57 -16.39 -10.62
C LEU A 686 -6.83 -17.07 -11.78
N LYS A 687 -6.96 -16.54 -12.98
CA LYS A 687 -6.29 -17.06 -14.18
C LYS A 687 -4.86 -16.56 -14.33
N ASN A 688 -4.50 -15.50 -13.61
CA ASN A 688 -3.17 -14.90 -13.65
C ASN A 688 -2.31 -15.45 -12.51
N ASN A 689 -1.00 -15.53 -12.73
CA ASN A 689 -0.04 -15.96 -11.71
C ASN A 689 1.13 -14.96 -11.65
N LEU A 690 1.41 -14.46 -10.45
CA LEU A 690 2.46 -13.46 -10.23
C LEU A 690 3.86 -13.98 -10.61
N MET A 691 4.17 -15.26 -10.38
CA MET A 691 5.49 -15.82 -10.75
C MET A 691 5.68 -15.83 -12.27
N GLU A 692 4.65 -16.23 -13.02
CA GLU A 692 4.70 -16.25 -14.47
C GLU A 692 4.84 -14.83 -15.03
N ASP A 693 3.99 -13.90 -14.58
CA ASP A 693 3.97 -12.54 -15.07
C ASP A 693 5.26 -11.76 -14.69
N ILE A 694 5.83 -11.99 -13.51
CA ILE A 694 7.13 -11.44 -13.11
C ILE A 694 8.24 -12.02 -13.99
N SER A 695 8.24 -13.34 -14.25
CA SER A 695 9.25 -14.00 -15.11
C SER A 695 9.28 -13.43 -16.52
N GLN A 696 8.13 -12.95 -17.00
CA GLN A 696 7.97 -12.34 -18.33
C GLN A 696 8.07 -10.82 -18.29
N CYS A 697 8.33 -10.20 -17.12
CA CYS A 697 8.37 -8.75 -16.94
C CYS A 697 7.11 -8.03 -17.46
N MET A 698 5.93 -8.58 -17.13
CA MET A 698 4.62 -8.06 -17.50
C MET A 698 4.15 -6.99 -16.53
N TYR A 699 4.83 -5.85 -16.52
CA TYR A 699 4.61 -4.77 -15.55
C TYR A 699 3.20 -4.17 -15.64
N GLU A 700 2.67 -3.94 -16.85
CA GLU A 700 1.31 -3.40 -17.03
C GLU A 700 0.25 -4.39 -16.55
N LYS A 701 0.49 -5.68 -16.78
CA LYS A 701 -0.43 -6.73 -16.32
C LYS A 701 -0.41 -6.84 -14.80
N ILE A 702 0.79 -6.85 -14.19
CA ILE A 702 0.96 -6.88 -12.74
C ILE A 702 0.46 -5.57 -12.11
N GLY A 703 0.64 -4.42 -12.75
CA GLY A 703 0.13 -3.12 -12.30
C GLY A 703 -1.40 -3.05 -12.18
N LYS A 704 -2.14 -3.98 -12.81
CA LYS A 704 -3.59 -4.18 -12.62
C LYS A 704 -3.90 -5.04 -11.39
N PHE A 705 -2.88 -5.58 -10.72
CA PHE A 705 -3.03 -6.32 -9.49
C PHE A 705 -3.68 -5.44 -8.41
N SER A 706 -4.68 -5.96 -7.74
CA SER A 706 -5.31 -5.33 -6.58
C SER A 706 -5.48 -6.35 -5.48
N LEU A 707 -5.05 -6.00 -4.28
CA LEU A 707 -5.31 -6.81 -3.07
C LEU A 707 -6.80 -6.90 -2.76
N ILE A 708 -7.55 -5.85 -3.13
CA ILE A 708 -9.01 -5.77 -2.91
C ILE A 708 -9.68 -6.02 -4.27
N ASN A 709 -10.36 -7.14 -4.40
CA ASN A 709 -11.10 -7.44 -5.62
C ASN A 709 -12.38 -6.58 -5.70
N LYS A 710 -12.32 -5.50 -6.50
CA LYS A 710 -13.40 -4.52 -6.62
C LYS A 710 -14.63 -5.05 -7.38
N ASN A 711 -14.48 -6.07 -8.23
CA ASN A 711 -15.52 -6.47 -9.18
C ASN A 711 -16.48 -7.54 -8.66
N ILE A 712 -16.15 -8.25 -7.59
CA ILE A 712 -17.01 -9.34 -7.04
C ILE A 712 -18.26 -8.79 -6.36
N PHE A 713 -18.26 -7.54 -5.90
CA PHE A 713 -19.25 -7.02 -4.94
C PHE A 713 -20.22 -5.95 -5.48
N GLY A 714 -20.29 -5.75 -6.82
CA GLY A 714 -21.21 -4.80 -7.44
C GLY A 714 -20.66 -3.38 -7.62
N GLU A 715 -21.53 -2.45 -8.06
CA GLU A 715 -21.18 -1.05 -8.31
C GLU A 715 -20.92 -0.32 -6.99
N GLU A 716 -19.77 0.37 -6.91
CA GLU A 716 -19.37 1.17 -5.76
C GLU A 716 -19.75 2.62 -5.97
N CYS A 717 -20.50 3.20 -5.03
CA CYS A 717 -20.89 4.61 -5.04
C CYS A 717 -20.42 5.27 -3.74
N LEU A 718 -19.97 6.50 -3.85
CA LEU A 718 -19.57 7.34 -2.72
C LEU A 718 -20.66 8.37 -2.44
N TYR A 719 -21.00 8.56 -1.17
CA TYR A 719 -22.02 9.49 -0.74
C TYR A 719 -21.50 10.44 0.32
N TYR A 720 -21.59 11.73 0.05
CA TYR A 720 -21.38 12.76 1.06
C TYR A 720 -22.65 12.96 1.88
N VAL A 721 -22.52 12.86 3.19
CA VAL A 721 -23.58 13.07 4.17
C VAL A 721 -23.45 14.48 4.73
N PRO A 722 -24.31 15.45 4.36
CA PRO A 722 -24.23 16.82 4.85
C PRO A 722 -24.49 16.88 6.37
N ARG A 723 -23.97 17.90 7.04
CA ARG A 723 -24.21 18.12 8.47
C ARG A 723 -25.65 18.56 8.74
N ASN A 724 -26.14 19.42 7.88
CA ASN A 724 -27.49 19.98 7.84
C ASN A 724 -27.70 20.56 6.44
N ASP A 725 -28.88 21.13 6.19
CA ASP A 725 -29.24 21.71 4.89
C ASP A 725 -28.42 22.94 4.50
N MET A 726 -27.72 23.57 5.47
CA MET A 726 -26.81 24.74 5.23
C MET A 726 -25.37 24.31 4.95
N ASP A 727 -25.07 23.02 4.91
CA ASP A 727 -23.72 22.50 4.63
C ASP A 727 -23.37 22.68 3.14
N LYS A 728 -22.48 23.62 2.85
CA LYS A 728 -22.05 24.00 1.50
C LYS A 728 -20.73 23.34 1.08
N ASN A 729 -20.24 22.35 1.83
CA ASN A 729 -18.95 21.73 1.51
C ASN A 729 -18.94 21.02 0.15
N PHE A 730 -20.05 20.43 -0.23
CA PHE A 730 -20.17 19.73 -1.51
C PHE A 730 -20.23 20.69 -2.69
N GLU A 731 -20.99 21.78 -2.57
CA GLU A 731 -21.08 22.84 -3.57
C GLU A 731 -19.72 23.50 -3.79
N LEU A 732 -18.96 23.73 -2.71
CA LEU A 732 -17.60 24.26 -2.78
C LEU A 732 -16.64 23.27 -3.49
N LEU A 733 -16.82 21.97 -3.30
CA LEU A 733 -16.06 20.94 -4.02
C LEU A 733 -16.32 21.03 -5.53
N LEU A 734 -17.58 21.14 -5.95
CA LEU A 734 -17.97 21.29 -7.36
C LEU A 734 -17.44 22.59 -7.98
N GLU A 735 -17.46 23.68 -7.21
CA GLU A 735 -16.87 24.95 -7.63
C GLU A 735 -15.36 24.82 -7.89
N TYR A 736 -14.62 24.18 -7.00
CA TYR A 736 -13.18 23.94 -7.20
C TYR A 736 -12.90 23.01 -8.38
N GLN A 737 -13.74 22.01 -8.62
CA GLN A 737 -13.66 21.16 -9.81
C GLN A 737 -13.85 21.99 -11.11
N LYS A 738 -14.86 22.84 -11.12
CA LYS A 738 -15.17 23.71 -12.25
C LYS A 738 -13.98 24.66 -12.56
N ASN A 739 -13.45 25.33 -11.53
CA ASN A 739 -12.29 26.21 -11.65
C ASN A 739 -11.06 25.47 -12.20
N LEU A 740 -10.82 24.24 -11.75
CA LEU A 740 -9.74 23.41 -12.29
C LEU A 740 -9.97 23.06 -13.77
N THR A 741 -11.19 22.68 -14.14
CA THR A 741 -11.52 22.33 -15.53
C THR A 741 -11.38 23.56 -16.46
N GLU A 742 -11.81 24.72 -16.01
CA GLU A 742 -11.65 25.98 -16.73
C GLU A 742 -10.17 26.34 -16.93
N SER A 743 -9.36 26.26 -15.87
CA SER A 743 -7.92 26.51 -15.94
C SER A 743 -7.18 25.54 -16.88
N LEU A 744 -7.59 24.27 -16.92
CA LEU A 744 -7.05 23.30 -17.86
C LEU A 744 -7.45 23.61 -19.31
N SER A 745 -8.67 24.11 -19.53
CA SER A 745 -9.17 24.44 -20.88
C SER A 745 -8.57 25.73 -21.44
N HIS A 746 -8.13 26.65 -20.58
CA HIS A 746 -7.51 27.93 -20.97
C HIS A 746 -5.99 27.88 -21.03
N ASP A 747 -5.39 26.69 -20.80
CA ASP A 747 -3.93 26.51 -20.81
C ASP A 747 -3.22 27.47 -19.80
N ASP A 748 -3.83 27.66 -18.63
CA ASP A 748 -3.32 28.52 -17.57
C ASP A 748 -1.93 28.07 -17.10
N LYS A 749 -1.21 28.97 -16.42
CA LYS A 749 0.09 28.63 -15.83
C LYS A 749 -0.02 27.40 -14.94
N ILE A 750 0.97 26.53 -15.02
CA ILE A 750 1.04 25.28 -14.23
C ILE A 750 0.80 25.53 -12.74
N SER A 751 1.31 26.63 -12.19
CA SER A 751 1.11 27.05 -10.79
C SER A 751 -0.36 27.28 -10.43
N VAL A 752 -1.16 27.85 -11.34
CA VAL A 752 -2.60 28.09 -11.14
C VAL A 752 -3.36 26.76 -11.15
N ILE A 753 -3.06 25.89 -12.11
CA ILE A 753 -3.65 24.55 -12.21
C ILE A 753 -3.34 23.74 -10.94
N GLN A 754 -2.09 23.79 -10.47
CA GLN A 754 -1.70 23.12 -9.23
C GLN A 754 -2.43 23.67 -8.00
N CYS A 755 -2.59 25.00 -7.91
CA CYS A 755 -3.37 25.62 -6.84
C CYS A 755 -4.81 25.09 -6.80
N HIS A 756 -5.50 25.02 -7.96
CA HIS A 756 -6.86 24.48 -8.04
C HIS A 756 -6.93 22.99 -7.69
N LYS A 757 -5.97 22.17 -8.15
CA LYS A 757 -5.86 20.76 -7.74
C LYS A 757 -5.73 20.59 -6.23
N ARG A 758 -4.93 21.45 -5.58
CA ARG A 758 -4.72 21.43 -4.13
C ARG A 758 -5.99 21.80 -3.37
N LYS A 759 -6.67 22.90 -3.77
CA LYS A 759 -7.94 23.32 -3.15
C LYS A 759 -8.96 22.19 -3.22
N LEU A 760 -9.04 21.51 -4.34
CA LEU A 760 -9.91 20.37 -4.55
C LEU A 760 -9.55 19.20 -3.62
N SER A 761 -8.27 18.84 -3.56
CA SER A 761 -7.77 17.76 -2.68
C SER A 761 -8.04 18.06 -1.20
N ASN A 762 -7.77 19.29 -0.76
CA ASN A 762 -8.01 19.70 0.63
C ASN A 762 -9.49 19.70 0.99
N GLN A 763 -10.36 20.10 0.06
CA GLN A 763 -11.80 20.04 0.28
C GLN A 763 -12.29 18.60 0.43
N LEU A 764 -11.79 17.67 -0.38
CA LEU A 764 -12.09 16.24 -0.25
C LEU A 764 -11.62 15.69 1.11
N LYS A 765 -10.40 16.05 1.55
CA LYS A 765 -9.88 15.67 2.86
C LYS A 765 -10.79 16.18 4.00
N LYS A 766 -11.22 17.45 3.98
CA LYS A 766 -12.17 18.00 4.97
C LYS A 766 -13.50 17.28 4.99
N MET A 767 -13.97 16.79 3.85
CA MET A 767 -15.23 16.07 3.71
C MET A 767 -15.11 14.58 4.06
N SER A 768 -13.90 14.00 4.08
CA SER A 768 -13.65 12.54 4.21
C SER A 768 -14.32 11.91 5.41
N ASN A 769 -14.43 12.63 6.54
CA ASN A 769 -15.10 12.15 7.77
C ASN A 769 -16.62 11.91 7.57
N ARG A 770 -17.22 12.42 6.46
CA ARG A 770 -18.66 12.36 6.18
C ARG A 770 -18.97 11.67 4.85
N ILE A 771 -17.96 11.08 4.22
CA ILE A 771 -18.13 10.27 3.01
C ILE A 771 -18.36 8.82 3.40
N VAL A 772 -19.46 8.25 2.88
CA VAL A 772 -19.82 6.86 3.05
C VAL A 772 -19.76 6.16 1.71
N GLN A 773 -19.14 5.00 1.70
CA GLN A 773 -19.01 4.14 0.54
C GLN A 773 -20.03 3.02 0.63
N ILE A 774 -20.85 2.86 -0.41
CA ILE A 774 -21.87 1.83 -0.49
C ILE A 774 -21.69 1.04 -1.78
N ARG A 775 -21.92 -0.26 -1.70
CA ARG A 775 -21.90 -1.16 -2.86
C ARG A 775 -23.29 -1.63 -3.17
N PHE A 776 -23.70 -1.52 -4.42
CA PHE A 776 -25.01 -1.91 -4.90
C PHE A 776 -24.91 -3.10 -5.85
N LYS A 777 -25.88 -4.02 -5.73
CA LYS A 777 -26.11 -5.02 -6.78
C LYS A 777 -26.78 -4.35 -7.99
N GLN A 778 -26.63 -4.94 -9.16
CA GLN A 778 -27.43 -4.53 -10.33
C GLN A 778 -28.91 -4.48 -9.99
N ASN A 779 -29.58 -3.40 -10.37
CA ASN A 779 -31.01 -3.13 -10.12
C ASN A 779 -31.42 -2.88 -8.65
N GLN A 780 -30.47 -2.56 -7.78
CA GLN A 780 -30.78 -2.15 -6.42
C GLN A 780 -31.07 -0.63 -6.35
N SER A 781 -32.10 -0.24 -5.57
CA SER A 781 -32.42 1.18 -5.33
C SER A 781 -31.24 1.92 -4.69
N LYS A 782 -30.94 3.12 -5.18
CA LYS A 782 -29.91 4.00 -4.62
C LYS A 782 -30.57 5.03 -3.68
N PRO A 783 -29.83 5.57 -2.69
CA PRO A 783 -30.34 6.66 -1.85
C PRO A 783 -30.76 7.86 -2.69
N ILE A 784 -31.73 8.63 -2.19
CA ILE A 784 -32.13 9.88 -2.83
C ILE A 784 -30.98 10.87 -2.76
N ILE A 785 -30.51 11.31 -3.92
CA ILE A 785 -29.49 12.34 -4.05
C ILE A 785 -30.15 13.73 -4.00
N SER A 786 -29.47 14.69 -3.39
CA SER A 786 -29.97 16.07 -3.30
C SER A 786 -29.70 16.92 -4.57
N SER A 787 -28.83 16.41 -5.45
CA SER A 787 -28.43 17.04 -6.72
C SER A 787 -27.99 15.97 -7.70
N ASP A 788 -28.32 16.14 -8.97
CA ASP A 788 -27.83 15.28 -10.06
C ASP A 788 -26.34 15.51 -10.38
N GLU A 789 -25.74 16.58 -9.84
CA GLU A 789 -24.32 16.85 -9.98
C GLU A 789 -23.49 15.95 -9.07
N ASP A 790 -22.44 15.39 -9.62
CA ASP A 790 -21.50 14.53 -8.91
C ASP A 790 -20.04 14.98 -9.08
N TYR A 791 -19.20 14.56 -8.16
CA TYR A 791 -17.75 14.64 -8.28
C TYR A 791 -17.15 13.25 -8.45
N ASN A 792 -16.84 12.84 -9.67
CA ASN A 792 -16.23 11.54 -9.97
C ASN A 792 -16.91 10.36 -9.25
N GLY A 793 -18.24 10.32 -9.27
CA GLY A 793 -19.05 9.29 -8.62
C GLY A 793 -19.28 9.52 -7.11
N LEU A 794 -18.91 10.67 -6.56
CA LEU A 794 -19.30 11.12 -5.23
C LEU A 794 -20.57 11.98 -5.33
N TYR A 795 -21.65 11.52 -4.71
CA TYR A 795 -22.94 12.18 -4.71
C TYR A 795 -23.25 12.78 -3.34
N LYS A 796 -24.03 13.88 -3.28
CA LYS A 796 -24.57 14.42 -2.05
C LYS A 796 -25.94 13.80 -1.81
N ILE A 797 -26.15 13.15 -0.64
CA ILE A 797 -27.47 12.63 -0.27
C ILE A 797 -28.34 13.72 0.39
N SER A 798 -29.66 13.51 0.36
CA SER A 798 -30.58 14.30 1.18
C SER A 798 -30.33 14.04 2.68
N THR A 799 -30.48 15.10 3.52
CA THR A 799 -30.33 14.97 4.98
C THR A 799 -31.31 13.98 5.59
N GLU A 800 -32.46 13.77 4.98
CA GLU A 800 -33.48 12.81 5.39
C GLU A 800 -33.04 11.34 5.21
N CYS A 801 -32.13 11.08 4.27
CA CYS A 801 -31.64 9.74 3.98
C CYS A 801 -30.57 9.25 4.97
N TYR A 802 -30.27 10.02 6.02
CA TYR A 802 -29.29 9.64 7.01
C TYR A 802 -29.73 9.96 8.42
N ASN A 803 -29.60 8.98 9.32
CA ASN A 803 -29.76 9.25 10.75
C ASN A 803 -28.67 8.57 11.58
N PHE A 804 -28.42 9.11 12.78
CA PHE A 804 -27.38 8.61 13.67
C PHE A 804 -27.66 7.20 14.22
N ARG A 805 -28.92 6.72 14.25
CA ARG A 805 -29.28 5.42 14.81
C ARG A 805 -29.00 4.28 13.83
N THR A 806 -29.44 4.42 12.58
CA THR A 806 -29.45 3.35 11.56
C THR A 806 -28.53 3.61 10.35
N GLY A 807 -27.90 4.80 10.27
CA GLY A 807 -27.04 5.17 9.16
C GLY A 807 -27.80 5.59 7.90
N ILE A 808 -27.22 5.36 6.72
CA ILE A 808 -27.89 5.63 5.45
C ILE A 808 -29.09 4.72 5.28
N GLN A 809 -30.23 5.36 4.95
CA GLN A 809 -31.47 4.70 4.58
C GLN A 809 -31.53 4.53 3.06
N ILE A 810 -31.84 3.34 2.61
CA ILE A 810 -32.00 3.00 1.21
C ILE A 810 -33.40 2.48 1.05
N ASP A 811 -34.22 3.23 0.31
CA ASP A 811 -35.61 2.86 0.06
C ASP A 811 -35.66 1.61 -0.85
N GLY A 812 -36.36 0.58 -0.35
CA GLY A 812 -36.60 -0.66 -1.08
C GLY A 812 -35.82 -1.86 -0.56
N GLY A 813 -36.57 -2.81 0.06
CA GLY A 813 -36.05 -4.02 0.68
C GLY A 813 -35.22 -4.91 -0.28
N GLY A 814 -33.98 -4.57 -0.46
CA GLY A 814 -32.97 -5.37 -1.16
C GLY A 814 -31.88 -5.78 -0.19
N MET A 815 -31.51 -7.06 -0.17
CA MET A 815 -30.37 -7.56 0.59
C MET A 815 -29.11 -6.79 0.20
N LEU A 816 -28.60 -5.97 1.12
CA LEU A 816 -27.28 -5.36 1.03
C LEU A 816 -26.23 -6.33 1.57
N LEU A 817 -25.17 -6.53 0.81
CA LEU A 817 -23.99 -7.33 1.20
C LEU A 817 -23.10 -6.58 2.18
#